data_b126544bd83dfdb7d6df7072d725dc6e
#
_entry.id   b126544bd83dfdb7d6df7072d725dc6e
#
_cell.length_a   1.000
_cell.length_b   1.000
_cell.length_c   1.000
_cell.angle_alpha   90.00
_cell.angle_beta   90.00
_cell.angle_gamma   90.00
#
_symmetry.space_group_name_H-M   'P 1'
#
loop_
_entity.id
_entity.type
_entity.pdbx_description
1 polymer ?
#
loop_
_entity_poly.entity_id
_entity_poly.type
_entity_poly.pdbx_seq_one_letter_code
_entity_poly.pdbx_strand_id
1 'polypeptide(L)'
;MRIIAAILCLGFGTTGRAAAMPDESTTGPPKGTLVIVGGNDKDRLCFKEFVKLAGGKNARIVIVTTASSSSKDFDYVNHSQVKTARETLGLTLVTALHTHDRAKADTKKFVEPLHKADAVWFTGGRQWRLADAYAGTRTEKTFNEVLARGGVIGGSSAGATIQGTYLMRGDTNGSSILFGNHQHGFGFLHNAAIDQHVIPRFRHLDLTKVLTDPEGKMDKTHNREALLGIGIDEGTGIVVRQNECEVIGKPTGVVLIYDPTRWKADTKPHAHYQPLWHGARYDLKQRKILKPGKPPLPKSAHRAEGFYKDIFMDGGVNLSSRRNLPAAESLGLSYELYAGRNPDKQRELIIGNELDENGVLLYPDGQPRFRLIYVNGGGATAHGKSLESPGRKVFRQFFNNGGSYSGSCAGSFLSGRNTNKSAPRRLGYLHIFPYNTLTTGIKKTRVGHVIPHNSPLLKYRDFGGDYYVPEIYHNNGNWLSLDMLKKMKHVKVLASYDLPKNKVHEGAAIWAYKKDKEAGRIINIGSHPEGTTSGERLELTEACFRYAIDGVGTPTVKARLKNGVPRHMNKRTSEGDPVHTRIGDLQYHHFDFEVSGESTDALIELKGEKGFDFRLYLKKGAPAFRSNAEHAAMKPGNTKNLKSKLTPDRWFVSVECTTTVKATLDGCRGFFNYSGKTAILNGAAYQIKLTTGN
;
A
#
# COMPACT_ATOMS: atom_id res chain seq x y z
N MET A 1 -55.02 66.37 1.16
CA MET A 1 -55.99 65.50 1.81
C MET A 1 -55.76 64.09 1.31
N ARG A 2 -55.05 63.28 2.04
CA ARG A 2 -55.12 61.83 1.99
C ARG A 2 -54.68 61.33 3.35
N ILE A 3 -55.61 60.59 4.01
CA ILE A 3 -55.55 60.07 5.33
C ILE A 3 -54.69 58.80 5.26
N ILE A 4 -53.67 58.66 6.12
CA ILE A 4 -52.89 57.44 6.31
C ILE A 4 -53.39 56.79 7.63
N ALA A 5 -53.99 55.60 7.51
CA ALA A 5 -54.40 54.80 8.64
C ALA A 5 -53.17 53.99 9.12
N ALA A 6 -52.82 54.13 10.39
CA ALA A 6 -51.81 53.33 11.05
C ALA A 6 -52.45 52.02 11.57
N ILE A 7 -51.98 50.88 11.11
CA ILE A 7 -52.30 49.57 11.65
C ILE A 7 -51.23 49.17 12.66
N LEU A 8 -51.59 49.09 13.92
CA LEU A 8 -50.75 48.56 14.98
C LEU A 8 -50.76 47.01 14.89
N CYS A 9 -49.66 46.42 14.47
CA CYS A 9 -49.43 44.98 14.63
C CYS A 9 -48.63 44.71 15.92
N LEU A 10 -49.31 44.16 16.90
CA LEU A 10 -48.71 43.55 18.09
C LEU A 10 -47.95 42.28 17.67
N GLY A 11 -46.62 42.38 17.54
CA GLY A 11 -45.75 41.23 17.33
C GLY A 11 -45.40 40.56 18.67
N PHE A 12 -45.84 39.34 18.87
CA PHE A 12 -45.30 38.48 19.91
C PHE A 12 -43.84 38.15 19.58
N GLY A 13 -42.93 38.74 20.34
CA GLY A 13 -41.52 38.41 20.27
C GLY A 13 -41.21 37.06 20.87
N THR A 14 -41.10 36.05 20.04
CA THR A 14 -40.38 34.85 20.43
C THR A 14 -38.88 35.18 20.30
N THR A 15 -38.25 35.36 21.47
CA THR A 15 -36.78 35.43 21.54
C THR A 15 -36.19 34.07 21.18
N GLY A 16 -36.15 33.78 19.91
CA GLY A 16 -35.28 32.73 19.37
C GLY A 16 -33.85 33.15 19.65
N ARG A 17 -33.22 32.49 20.62
CA ARG A 17 -31.79 32.58 20.86
C ARG A 17 -31.12 32.15 19.54
N ALA A 18 -30.58 33.11 18.79
CA ALA A 18 -29.74 32.79 17.65
C ALA A 18 -28.66 31.81 18.14
N ALA A 19 -28.64 30.62 17.60
CA ALA A 19 -27.54 29.71 17.82
C ALA A 19 -26.26 30.44 17.43
N ALA A 20 -25.35 30.62 18.36
CA ALA A 20 -24.06 31.20 18.09
C ALA A 20 -23.46 30.47 16.90
N MET A 21 -23.08 31.20 15.84
CA MET A 21 -22.32 30.61 14.73
C MET A 21 -21.12 29.86 15.31
N PRO A 22 -20.86 28.64 14.88
CA PRO A 22 -19.71 27.91 15.39
C PRO A 22 -18.45 28.73 15.14
N ASP A 23 -17.59 28.83 16.16
CA ASP A 23 -16.26 29.43 16.02
C ASP A 23 -15.56 28.73 14.84
N GLU A 24 -15.15 29.47 13.80
CA GLU A 24 -14.56 28.95 12.57
C GLU A 24 -13.21 28.24 12.78
N SER A 25 -12.65 28.29 14.00
CA SER A 25 -11.39 27.66 14.35
C SER A 25 -11.54 26.16 14.69
N THR A 26 -10.54 25.36 14.31
CA THR A 26 -10.49 23.93 14.66
C THR A 26 -10.31 23.76 16.16
N THR A 27 -11.21 23.04 16.82
CA THR A 27 -11.17 22.79 18.25
C THR A 27 -11.65 21.39 18.60
N GLY A 28 -11.06 20.82 19.65
CA GLY A 28 -11.54 19.58 20.27
C GLY A 28 -12.63 19.86 21.34
N PRO A 29 -13.07 18.80 22.05
CA PRO A 29 -14.12 18.90 23.04
C PRO A 29 -13.67 19.76 24.24
N PRO A 30 -14.57 20.59 24.81
CA PRO A 30 -14.23 21.50 25.91
C PRO A 30 -13.77 20.81 27.19
N LYS A 31 -14.27 19.61 27.49
CA LYS A 31 -13.96 18.84 28.72
C LYS A 31 -13.39 17.46 28.46
N GLY A 32 -13.93 16.71 27.51
CA GLY A 32 -13.49 15.34 27.23
C GLY A 32 -12.15 15.25 26.51
N THR A 33 -11.77 14.03 26.17
CA THR A 33 -10.54 13.73 25.45
C THR A 33 -10.86 12.88 24.21
N LEU A 34 -10.22 13.17 23.07
CA LEU A 34 -10.28 12.29 21.89
C LEU A 34 -8.98 11.52 21.75
N VAL A 35 -9.09 10.26 21.28
CA VAL A 35 -7.94 9.43 20.89
C VAL A 35 -8.19 8.93 19.48
N ILE A 36 -7.54 9.55 18.51
CA ILE A 36 -7.82 9.36 17.08
C ILE A 36 -6.65 8.58 16.47
N VAL A 37 -6.89 7.34 15.99
CA VAL A 37 -5.82 6.40 15.62
C VAL A 37 -5.91 6.01 14.14
N GLY A 38 -4.80 6.14 13.41
CA GLY A 38 -4.74 5.90 11.96
C GLY A 38 -4.93 4.45 11.50
N GLY A 39 -5.09 3.52 12.43
CA GLY A 39 -5.34 2.11 12.16
C GLY A 39 -4.15 1.21 12.49
N ASN A 40 -4.37 -0.12 12.42
CA ASN A 40 -3.33 -1.15 12.55
C ASN A 40 -2.38 -0.97 13.75
N ASP A 41 -2.95 -0.67 14.93
CA ASP A 41 -2.23 -0.51 16.21
C ASP A 41 -1.86 -1.90 16.79
N LYS A 42 -0.96 -2.63 16.10
CA LYS A 42 -0.57 -4.02 16.44
C LYS A 42 0.00 -4.15 17.85
N ASP A 43 0.82 -3.19 18.25
CA ASP A 43 1.46 -3.16 19.57
C ASP A 43 0.53 -2.58 20.65
N ARG A 44 -0.68 -2.15 20.23
CA ARG A 44 -1.72 -1.59 21.08
C ARG A 44 -1.28 -0.36 21.89
N LEU A 45 -0.30 0.38 21.38
CA LEU A 45 0.24 1.55 22.09
C LEU A 45 -0.82 2.65 22.24
N CYS A 46 -1.54 2.95 21.17
CA CYS A 46 -2.60 3.96 21.19
C CYS A 46 -3.82 3.48 21.99
N PHE A 47 -4.19 2.19 21.89
CA PHE A 47 -5.32 1.65 22.64
C PHE A 47 -5.00 1.57 24.16
N LYS A 48 -3.76 1.25 24.53
CA LYS A 48 -3.32 1.31 25.94
C LYS A 48 -3.38 2.73 26.51
N GLU A 49 -2.97 3.72 25.72
CA GLU A 49 -3.07 5.12 26.14
C GLU A 49 -4.54 5.56 26.28
N PHE A 50 -5.43 5.14 25.37
CA PHE A 50 -6.88 5.35 25.51
C PHE A 50 -7.40 4.77 26.83
N VAL A 51 -7.06 3.52 27.16
CA VAL A 51 -7.48 2.87 28.41
C VAL A 51 -6.95 3.61 29.63
N LYS A 52 -5.70 4.04 29.60
CA LYS A 52 -5.10 4.83 30.68
C LYS A 52 -5.82 6.16 30.88
N LEU A 53 -6.16 6.87 29.80
CA LEU A 53 -6.90 8.14 29.84
C LEU A 53 -8.34 7.95 30.34
N ALA A 54 -8.94 6.80 30.09
CA ALA A 54 -10.28 6.43 30.57
C ALA A 54 -10.34 6.11 32.07
N GLY A 55 -9.21 6.02 32.77
CA GLY A 55 -9.14 5.64 34.19
C GLY A 55 -8.54 4.25 34.46
N GLY A 56 -7.96 3.61 33.43
CA GLY A 56 -7.26 2.33 33.58
C GLY A 56 -8.18 1.12 33.63
N LYS A 57 -7.79 0.09 34.39
CA LYS A 57 -8.49 -1.23 34.40
C LYS A 57 -9.93 -1.19 34.93
N ASN A 58 -10.27 -0.21 35.72
CA ASN A 58 -11.59 -0.06 36.30
C ASN A 58 -12.55 0.80 35.48
N ALA A 59 -12.10 1.31 34.34
CA ALA A 59 -12.91 2.14 33.47
C ALA A 59 -14.04 1.34 32.81
N ARG A 60 -15.22 1.94 32.76
CA ARG A 60 -16.39 1.41 32.02
C ARG A 60 -16.24 1.80 30.55
N ILE A 61 -15.85 0.85 29.72
CA ILE A 61 -15.57 1.09 28.30
C ILE A 61 -16.68 0.48 27.44
N VAL A 62 -17.27 1.29 26.56
CA VAL A 62 -18.18 0.83 25.52
C VAL A 62 -17.41 0.74 24.20
N ILE A 63 -17.38 -0.44 23.59
CA ILE A 63 -16.75 -0.68 22.28
C ILE A 63 -17.86 -0.76 21.21
N VAL A 64 -17.88 0.21 20.31
CA VAL A 64 -18.83 0.33 19.20
C VAL A 64 -18.27 -0.38 17.99
N THR A 65 -18.88 -1.49 17.58
CA THR A 65 -18.38 -2.37 16.51
C THR A 65 -19.11 -2.22 15.18
N THR A 66 -20.05 -1.28 15.06
CA THR A 66 -20.94 -1.08 13.91
C THR A 66 -20.22 -0.88 12.59
N ALA A 67 -19.05 -0.25 12.61
CA ALA A 67 -18.22 -0.09 11.40
C ALA A 67 -17.75 -1.43 10.80
N SER A 68 -17.59 -2.49 11.61
CA SER A 68 -16.86 -3.70 11.24
C SER A 68 -17.62 -4.64 10.31
N SER A 69 -18.96 -4.77 10.47
CA SER A 69 -19.77 -5.64 9.61
C SER A 69 -21.23 -5.20 9.58
N SER A 70 -21.92 -5.50 8.49
CA SER A 70 -23.38 -5.37 8.35
C SER A 70 -24.10 -6.73 8.34
N SER A 71 -23.39 -7.83 8.53
CA SER A 71 -23.98 -9.17 8.62
C SER A 71 -24.90 -9.28 9.83
N LYS A 72 -26.07 -9.92 9.68
CA LYS A 72 -27.00 -10.19 10.77
C LYS A 72 -26.39 -11.16 11.80
N ASP A 73 -25.51 -12.05 11.36
CA ASP A 73 -24.86 -13.07 12.19
C ASP A 73 -23.50 -12.60 12.76
N PHE A 74 -23.21 -11.30 12.69
CA PHE A 74 -21.97 -10.76 13.19
C PHE A 74 -21.89 -10.84 14.71
N ASP A 75 -20.94 -11.64 15.19
CA ASP A 75 -20.65 -11.79 16.62
C ASP A 75 -19.89 -10.57 17.16
N TYR A 76 -20.61 -9.49 17.43
CA TYR A 76 -20.03 -8.25 17.91
C TYR A 76 -19.55 -8.34 19.37
N VAL A 77 -20.08 -9.26 20.15
CA VAL A 77 -19.70 -9.45 21.58
C VAL A 77 -18.31 -10.06 21.67
N ASN A 78 -17.95 -10.92 20.73
CA ASN A 78 -16.64 -11.55 20.60
C ASN A 78 -15.73 -10.89 19.55
N HIS A 79 -16.04 -9.66 19.14
CA HIS A 79 -15.16 -8.90 18.24
C HIS A 79 -13.74 -8.83 18.78
N SER A 80 -12.73 -8.90 17.90
CA SER A 80 -11.31 -8.94 18.28
C SER A 80 -10.87 -7.82 19.22
N GLN A 81 -11.43 -6.60 19.05
CA GLN A 81 -11.14 -5.47 19.93
C GLN A 81 -11.75 -5.66 21.32
N VAL A 82 -12.94 -6.25 21.41
CA VAL A 82 -13.59 -6.56 22.70
C VAL A 82 -12.80 -7.65 23.44
N LYS A 83 -12.40 -8.71 22.73
CA LYS A 83 -11.52 -9.76 23.29
C LYS A 83 -10.18 -9.17 23.75
N THR A 84 -9.55 -8.32 22.93
CA THR A 84 -8.32 -7.64 23.33
C THR A 84 -8.49 -6.84 24.63
N ALA A 85 -9.58 -6.08 24.76
CA ALA A 85 -9.85 -5.31 25.96
C ALA A 85 -10.00 -6.22 27.19
N ARG A 86 -10.79 -7.27 27.09
CA ARG A 86 -11.08 -8.19 28.20
C ARG A 86 -9.92 -9.12 28.52
N GLU A 87 -9.43 -9.87 27.53
CA GLU A 87 -8.49 -10.98 27.73
C GLU A 87 -7.04 -10.54 27.78
N THR A 88 -6.65 -9.54 26.95
CA THR A 88 -5.26 -9.10 26.87
C THR A 88 -4.96 -7.95 27.84
N LEU A 89 -5.88 -6.99 28.00
CA LEU A 89 -5.68 -5.83 28.88
C LEU A 89 -6.34 -6.00 30.26
N GLY A 90 -7.09 -7.09 30.47
CA GLY A 90 -7.71 -7.43 31.75
C GLY A 90 -8.80 -6.44 32.21
N LEU A 91 -9.51 -5.84 31.25
CA LEU A 91 -10.61 -4.91 31.54
C LEU A 91 -11.87 -5.69 31.90
N THR A 92 -12.46 -5.44 33.05
CA THR A 92 -13.65 -6.15 33.56
C THR A 92 -14.97 -5.49 33.14
N LEU A 93 -14.96 -4.17 32.93
CA LEU A 93 -16.17 -3.38 32.67
C LEU A 93 -16.26 -2.97 31.20
N VAL A 94 -16.27 -3.96 30.29
CA VAL A 94 -16.33 -3.74 28.83
C VAL A 94 -17.69 -4.19 28.29
N THR A 95 -18.39 -3.26 27.62
CA THR A 95 -19.66 -3.51 26.92
C THR A 95 -19.45 -3.34 25.41
N ALA A 96 -19.92 -4.31 24.61
CA ALA A 96 -19.98 -4.18 23.15
C ALA A 96 -21.31 -3.58 22.73
N LEU A 97 -21.28 -2.56 21.86
CA LEU A 97 -22.47 -1.91 21.31
C LEU A 97 -22.47 -2.04 19.78
N HIS A 98 -23.60 -2.54 19.24
CA HIS A 98 -23.72 -2.78 17.80
C HIS A 98 -25.16 -2.67 17.33
N THR A 99 -25.41 -1.90 16.27
CA THR A 99 -26.65 -1.93 15.50
C THR A 99 -26.46 -1.23 14.16
N HIS A 100 -27.19 -1.65 13.14
CA HIS A 100 -27.43 -0.93 11.88
C HIS A 100 -28.85 -0.42 11.77
N ASP A 101 -29.70 -0.75 12.76
CA ASP A 101 -31.07 -0.26 12.86
C ASP A 101 -31.06 1.10 13.56
N ARG A 102 -31.35 2.14 12.79
CA ARG A 102 -31.41 3.52 13.25
C ARG A 102 -32.50 3.75 14.28
N ALA A 103 -33.66 3.08 14.13
CA ALA A 103 -34.76 3.19 15.09
C ALA A 103 -34.35 2.60 16.45
N LYS A 104 -33.62 1.46 16.42
CA LYS A 104 -33.05 0.86 17.64
C LYS A 104 -32.02 1.79 18.27
N ALA A 105 -31.14 2.40 17.47
CA ALA A 105 -30.11 3.34 17.93
C ALA A 105 -30.73 4.57 18.62
N ASP A 106 -31.95 4.93 18.30
CA ASP A 106 -32.66 6.09 18.90
C ASP A 106 -33.44 5.77 20.20
N THR A 107 -33.37 4.52 20.69
CA THR A 107 -34.08 4.12 21.90
C THR A 107 -33.30 4.40 23.18
N LYS A 108 -34.00 4.72 24.28
CA LYS A 108 -33.44 4.88 25.64
C LYS A 108 -32.67 3.63 26.07
N LYS A 109 -33.21 2.44 25.77
CA LYS A 109 -32.60 1.14 26.14
C LYS A 109 -31.25 0.93 25.46
N PHE A 110 -31.12 1.32 24.20
CA PHE A 110 -29.87 1.12 23.45
C PHE A 110 -28.73 1.97 24.00
N VAL A 111 -29.01 3.21 24.41
CA VAL A 111 -27.98 4.13 24.94
C VAL A 111 -27.67 3.94 26.42
N GLU A 112 -28.39 3.08 27.14
CA GLU A 112 -28.19 2.89 28.57
C GLU A 112 -26.72 2.62 28.97
N PRO A 113 -25.94 1.77 28.30
CA PRO A 113 -24.56 1.55 28.65
C PRO A 113 -23.68 2.81 28.52
N LEU A 114 -24.06 3.74 27.65
CA LEU A 114 -23.31 4.97 27.40
C LEU A 114 -23.47 6.01 28.54
N HIS A 115 -24.59 6.00 29.23
CA HIS A 115 -24.82 6.94 30.36
C HIS A 115 -23.83 6.76 31.51
N LYS A 116 -23.33 5.53 31.69
CA LYS A 116 -22.35 5.19 32.75
C LYS A 116 -20.92 4.99 32.19
N ALA A 117 -20.71 5.13 30.90
CA ALA A 117 -19.43 4.89 30.28
C ALA A 117 -18.40 6.00 30.61
N ASP A 118 -17.21 5.61 31.03
CA ASP A 118 -16.08 6.51 31.19
C ASP A 118 -15.40 6.76 29.82
N ALA A 119 -15.53 5.79 28.91
CA ALA A 119 -14.99 5.92 27.56
C ALA A 119 -15.75 5.11 26.51
N VAL A 120 -15.66 5.57 25.25
CA VAL A 120 -16.22 4.92 24.06
C VAL A 120 -15.13 4.70 23.03
N TRP A 121 -15.06 3.50 22.45
CA TRP A 121 -14.12 3.18 21.38
C TRP A 121 -14.85 2.72 20.12
N PHE A 122 -14.59 3.40 19.00
CA PHE A 122 -15.08 3.01 17.68
C PHE A 122 -14.08 2.11 16.96
N THR A 123 -14.51 0.93 16.52
CA THR A 123 -13.64 0.00 15.76
C THR A 123 -13.45 0.45 14.31
N GLY A 124 -12.48 -0.17 13.63
CA GLY A 124 -12.29 -0.02 12.18
C GLY A 124 -13.38 -0.71 11.36
N GLY A 125 -13.40 -0.42 10.06
CA GLY A 125 -14.36 -0.95 9.09
C GLY A 125 -14.81 0.10 8.09
N ARG A 126 -16.11 0.31 7.98
CA ARG A 126 -16.75 1.32 7.12
C ARG A 126 -17.33 2.45 7.95
N GLN A 127 -16.77 3.65 7.80
CA GLN A 127 -17.22 4.83 8.56
C GLN A 127 -18.66 5.26 8.20
N TRP A 128 -19.09 5.07 6.96
CA TRP A 128 -20.46 5.37 6.56
C TRP A 128 -21.51 4.57 7.35
N ARG A 129 -21.17 3.34 7.78
CA ARG A 129 -22.06 2.53 8.64
C ARG A 129 -22.32 3.18 10.00
N LEU A 130 -21.31 3.90 10.53
CA LEU A 130 -21.49 4.66 11.79
C LEU A 130 -22.38 5.88 11.56
N ALA A 131 -22.20 6.58 10.45
CA ALA A 131 -23.04 7.71 10.08
C ALA A 131 -24.49 7.28 9.88
N ASP A 132 -24.73 6.23 9.08
CA ASP A 132 -26.07 5.68 8.85
C ASP A 132 -26.78 5.28 10.14
N ALA A 133 -26.09 4.56 11.00
CA ALA A 133 -26.69 4.03 12.22
C ALA A 133 -26.98 5.10 13.27
N TYR A 134 -26.10 6.11 13.41
CA TYR A 134 -26.09 6.94 14.62
C TYR A 134 -26.26 8.44 14.37
N ALA A 135 -25.94 8.99 13.18
CA ALA A 135 -26.01 10.43 12.95
C ALA A 135 -27.45 10.98 13.20
N GLY A 136 -27.57 12.02 14.03
CA GLY A 136 -28.84 12.64 14.40
C GLY A 136 -29.71 11.81 15.35
N THR A 137 -29.23 10.68 15.89
CA THR A 137 -29.98 9.86 16.85
C THR A 137 -29.62 10.20 18.30
N ARG A 138 -30.37 9.63 19.21
CA ARG A 138 -30.08 9.66 20.66
C ARG A 138 -28.68 9.12 20.98
N THR A 139 -28.21 8.13 20.24
CA THR A 139 -26.87 7.54 20.42
C THR A 139 -25.78 8.56 20.18
N GLU A 140 -25.83 9.32 19.09
CA GLU A 140 -24.83 10.38 18.82
C GLU A 140 -24.88 11.46 19.91
N LYS A 141 -26.08 11.88 20.31
CA LYS A 141 -26.25 12.83 21.41
C LYS A 141 -25.60 12.31 22.70
N THR A 142 -25.77 11.02 23.01
CA THR A 142 -25.20 10.42 24.22
C THR A 142 -23.68 10.26 24.13
N PHE A 143 -23.08 10.08 22.93
CA PHE A 143 -21.63 10.18 22.75
C PHE A 143 -21.12 11.58 23.15
N ASN A 144 -21.80 12.64 22.73
CA ASN A 144 -21.45 14.01 23.13
C ASN A 144 -21.59 14.22 24.65
N GLU A 145 -22.58 13.60 25.29
CA GLU A 145 -22.74 13.63 26.74
C GLU A 145 -21.58 12.94 27.47
N VAL A 146 -20.98 11.86 26.89
CA VAL A 146 -19.74 11.24 27.43
C VAL A 146 -18.60 12.27 27.44
N LEU A 147 -18.38 13.01 26.34
CA LEU A 147 -17.37 14.06 26.30
C LEU A 147 -17.67 15.22 27.27
N ALA A 148 -18.93 15.66 27.32
CA ALA A 148 -19.34 16.79 28.17
C ALA A 148 -19.11 16.54 29.67
N ARG A 149 -19.17 15.27 30.14
CA ARG A 149 -18.83 14.92 31.54
C ARG A 149 -17.34 14.58 31.75
N GLY A 150 -16.47 14.80 30.73
CA GLY A 150 -15.03 14.60 30.82
C GLY A 150 -14.54 13.21 30.39
N GLY A 151 -15.40 12.37 29.81
CA GLY A 151 -15.05 11.05 29.33
C GLY A 151 -14.17 11.05 28.07
N VAL A 152 -13.74 9.87 27.66
CA VAL A 152 -12.81 9.69 26.52
C VAL A 152 -13.53 9.04 25.34
N ILE A 153 -13.44 9.63 24.17
CA ILE A 153 -13.84 8.98 22.92
C ILE A 153 -12.58 8.64 22.12
N GLY A 154 -12.47 7.37 21.73
CA GLY A 154 -11.39 6.90 20.88
C GLY A 154 -11.88 6.11 19.69
N GLY A 155 -11.02 5.92 18.70
CA GLY A 155 -11.33 5.08 17.56
C GLY A 155 -10.19 4.91 16.60
N SER A 156 -10.23 3.80 15.85
CA SER A 156 -9.20 3.41 14.93
C SER A 156 -9.75 3.26 13.52
N SER A 157 -8.99 3.72 12.50
CA SER A 157 -9.38 3.62 11.08
C SER A 157 -10.74 4.32 10.83
N ALA A 158 -11.81 3.60 10.47
CA ALA A 158 -13.16 4.18 10.35
C ALA A 158 -13.61 4.92 11.62
N GLY A 159 -13.25 4.38 12.79
CA GLY A 159 -13.52 5.00 14.10
C GLY A 159 -12.69 6.26 14.36
N ALA A 160 -11.60 6.48 13.66
CA ALA A 160 -10.86 7.74 13.66
C ALA A 160 -11.58 8.78 12.79
N THR A 161 -11.89 8.40 11.56
CA THR A 161 -12.44 9.29 10.54
C THR A 161 -13.81 9.86 10.94
N ILE A 162 -14.65 9.07 11.59
CA ILE A 162 -16.00 9.51 12.04
C ILE A 162 -15.95 10.64 13.07
N GLN A 163 -14.82 10.86 13.75
CA GLN A 163 -14.68 11.88 14.79
C GLN A 163 -14.52 13.30 14.23
N GLY A 164 -14.16 13.46 12.96
CA GLY A 164 -14.04 14.75 12.29
C GLY A 164 -15.39 15.31 11.85
N THR A 165 -15.39 16.55 11.37
CA THR A 165 -16.55 17.22 10.74
C THR A 165 -16.77 16.67 9.33
N TYR A 166 -15.73 16.65 8.49
CA TYR A 166 -15.80 16.07 7.16
C TYR A 166 -15.47 14.57 7.22
N LEU A 167 -16.39 13.73 6.73
CA LEU A 167 -16.23 12.29 6.73
C LEU A 167 -15.47 11.82 5.49
N MET A 168 -14.15 11.76 5.61
CA MET A 168 -13.31 11.19 4.56
C MET A 168 -13.73 9.77 4.21
N ARG A 169 -13.83 9.45 2.90
CA ARG A 169 -14.08 8.09 2.40
C ARG A 169 -15.40 7.49 2.90
N GLY A 170 -16.40 8.33 3.11
CA GLY A 170 -17.73 7.94 3.55
C GLY A 170 -18.59 7.42 2.41
N ASP A 171 -18.07 6.61 1.48
CA ASP A 171 -18.81 6.08 0.35
C ASP A 171 -19.18 4.61 0.52
N THR A 172 -20.42 4.28 0.16
CA THR A 172 -20.94 2.90 0.22
C THR A 172 -20.32 1.98 -0.82
N ASN A 173 -19.78 2.54 -1.93
CA ASN A 173 -19.13 1.79 -3.01
C ASN A 173 -17.63 1.58 -2.80
N GLY A 174 -17.00 2.24 -1.82
CA GLY A 174 -15.59 1.96 -1.54
C GLY A 174 -14.83 3.06 -0.80
N SER A 175 -13.86 2.63 -0.01
CA SER A 175 -13.04 3.52 0.82
C SER A 175 -11.99 4.33 0.03
N SER A 176 -11.85 4.13 -1.27
CA SER A 176 -10.98 4.94 -2.14
C SER A 176 -11.68 6.17 -2.72
N ILE A 177 -13.00 6.26 -2.56
CA ILE A 177 -13.79 7.42 -3.00
C ILE A 177 -13.69 8.48 -1.90
N LEU A 178 -13.10 9.64 -2.24
CA LEU A 178 -12.81 10.68 -1.27
C LEU A 178 -14.05 11.50 -0.91
N PHE A 179 -14.87 11.83 -1.92
CA PHE A 179 -16.15 12.51 -1.78
C PHE A 179 -17.26 11.48 -1.89
N GLY A 180 -17.58 10.85 -0.76
CA GLY A 180 -18.58 9.81 -0.68
C GLY A 180 -19.99 10.35 -0.62
N ASN A 181 -20.97 9.42 -0.64
CA ASN A 181 -22.38 9.73 -0.40
C ASN A 181 -22.67 10.06 1.08
N HIS A 182 -21.72 9.87 1.99
CA HIS A 182 -21.75 10.32 3.38
C HIS A 182 -20.54 11.24 3.61
N GLN A 183 -20.77 12.53 3.77
CA GLN A 183 -19.71 13.53 3.94
C GLN A 183 -19.66 14.14 5.34
N HIS A 184 -20.60 13.78 6.25
CA HIS A 184 -20.67 14.31 7.62
C HIS A 184 -20.21 13.27 8.63
N GLY A 185 -19.21 13.60 9.45
CA GLY A 185 -18.83 12.85 10.64
C GLY A 185 -19.57 13.36 11.87
N PHE A 186 -19.25 12.83 13.05
CA PHE A 186 -19.89 13.27 14.30
C PHE A 186 -19.39 14.63 14.81
N GLY A 187 -18.31 15.17 14.23
CA GLY A 187 -17.80 16.49 14.55
C GLY A 187 -17.27 16.64 15.98
N PHE A 188 -16.86 15.57 16.66
CA PHE A 188 -16.21 15.67 17.97
C PHE A 188 -14.95 16.53 17.91
N LEU A 189 -14.24 16.47 16.79
CA LEU A 189 -13.20 17.41 16.41
C LEU A 189 -13.76 18.33 15.33
N HIS A 190 -14.06 19.60 15.70
CA HIS A 190 -14.67 20.58 14.81
C HIS A 190 -13.69 21.02 13.72
N ASN A 191 -14.25 21.37 12.56
CA ASN A 191 -13.51 21.88 11.39
C ASN A 191 -12.31 20.99 11.01
N ALA A 192 -12.47 19.67 11.09
CA ALA A 192 -11.44 18.70 10.77
C ALA A 192 -11.89 17.67 9.74
N ALA A 193 -11.00 17.38 8.79
CA ALA A 193 -11.08 16.24 7.89
C ALA A 193 -9.98 15.23 8.27
N ILE A 194 -10.36 14.06 8.76
CA ILE A 194 -9.41 13.05 9.27
C ILE A 194 -9.27 11.93 8.26
N ASP A 195 -8.04 11.64 7.78
CA ASP A 195 -7.74 10.45 6.98
C ASP A 195 -6.81 9.50 7.75
N GLN A 196 -6.91 8.22 7.44
CA GLN A 196 -6.26 7.13 8.16
C GLN A 196 -5.44 6.25 7.22
N HIS A 197 -4.47 5.48 7.78
CA HIS A 197 -3.54 4.63 7.03
C HIS A 197 -2.74 5.40 5.95
N VAL A 198 -2.44 6.67 6.18
CA VAL A 198 -1.97 7.58 5.12
C VAL A 198 -0.64 7.17 4.49
N ILE A 199 0.31 6.66 5.28
CA ILE A 199 1.63 6.28 4.76
C ILE A 199 1.60 4.92 4.05
N PRO A 200 1.17 3.80 4.68
CA PRO A 200 1.22 2.49 4.03
C PRO A 200 0.25 2.35 2.85
N ARG A 201 -0.78 3.19 2.78
CA ARG A 201 -1.74 3.21 1.66
C ARG A 201 -1.50 4.35 0.67
N PHE A 202 -0.38 5.07 0.79
CA PHE A 202 0.01 6.19 -0.10
C PHE A 202 -1.06 7.28 -0.24
N ARG A 203 -1.78 7.60 0.84
CA ARG A 203 -2.87 8.57 0.89
C ARG A 203 -2.42 10.00 1.21
N HIS A 204 -1.12 10.25 1.23
CA HIS A 204 -0.54 11.53 1.63
C HIS A 204 -0.94 12.74 0.77
N LEU A 205 -1.54 12.53 -0.42
CA LEU A 205 -2.08 13.61 -1.26
C LEU A 205 -3.62 13.66 -1.26
N ASP A 206 -4.31 12.77 -0.58
CA ASP A 206 -5.77 12.67 -0.69
C ASP A 206 -6.49 13.80 0.05
N LEU A 207 -6.01 14.18 1.23
CA LEU A 207 -6.51 15.36 1.94
C LEU A 207 -6.27 16.65 1.15
N THR A 208 -5.17 16.77 0.42
CA THR A 208 -4.96 17.90 -0.51
C THR A 208 -6.09 17.97 -1.52
N LYS A 209 -6.45 16.85 -2.17
CA LYS A 209 -7.54 16.81 -3.17
C LYS A 209 -8.89 17.23 -2.57
N VAL A 210 -9.17 16.78 -1.35
CA VAL A 210 -10.43 17.11 -0.66
C VAL A 210 -10.48 18.60 -0.27
N LEU A 211 -9.40 19.12 0.29
CA LEU A 211 -9.35 20.50 0.77
C LEU A 211 -9.24 21.51 -0.37
N THR A 212 -8.75 21.15 -1.55
CA THR A 212 -8.78 21.99 -2.75
C THR A 212 -10.10 21.87 -3.51
N ASP A 213 -10.71 20.69 -3.49
CA ASP A 213 -11.97 20.35 -4.17
C ASP A 213 -12.13 20.99 -5.55
N PRO A 214 -11.26 20.66 -6.51
CA PRO A 214 -11.25 21.34 -7.82
C PRO A 214 -12.49 21.04 -8.67
N GLU A 215 -13.27 20.03 -8.29
CA GLU A 215 -14.48 19.60 -9.00
C GLU A 215 -15.78 20.01 -8.30
N GLY A 216 -15.70 20.70 -7.14
CA GLY A 216 -16.87 21.14 -6.36
C GLY A 216 -17.75 20.00 -5.83
N LYS A 217 -17.13 18.89 -5.39
CA LYS A 217 -17.82 17.67 -4.92
C LYS A 217 -18.15 17.65 -3.43
N MET A 218 -17.55 18.57 -2.67
CA MET A 218 -17.84 18.70 -1.24
C MET A 218 -19.24 19.26 -1.03
N ASP A 219 -19.98 18.68 -0.08
CA ASP A 219 -21.27 19.18 0.32
C ASP A 219 -21.14 20.66 0.78
N LYS A 220 -22.05 21.53 0.27
CA LYS A 220 -22.04 22.97 0.51
C LYS A 220 -22.27 23.38 1.96
N THR A 221 -22.71 22.43 2.80
CA THR A 221 -22.85 22.64 4.25
C THR A 221 -21.51 22.68 4.99
N HIS A 222 -20.44 22.17 4.36
CA HIS A 222 -19.10 22.29 4.91
C HIS A 222 -18.45 23.63 4.56
N ASN A 223 -17.88 24.30 5.57
CA ASN A 223 -16.97 25.41 5.34
C ASN A 223 -15.57 24.84 5.02
N ARG A 224 -15.29 24.60 3.73
CA ARG A 224 -14.04 24.02 3.26
C ARG A 224 -12.80 24.80 3.73
N GLU A 225 -12.87 26.13 3.75
CA GLU A 225 -11.74 27.00 4.11
C GLU A 225 -11.38 26.89 5.60
N ALA A 226 -12.37 26.59 6.44
CA ALA A 226 -12.15 26.35 7.87
C ALA A 226 -11.58 24.94 8.16
N LEU A 227 -11.68 23.98 7.23
CA LEU A 227 -11.24 22.61 7.47
C LEU A 227 -9.71 22.53 7.62
N LEU A 228 -9.27 21.81 8.67
CA LEU A 228 -7.91 21.32 8.84
C LEU A 228 -7.84 19.85 8.47
N GLY A 229 -6.97 19.47 7.57
CA GLY A 229 -6.72 18.06 7.24
C GLY A 229 -5.77 17.43 8.24
N ILE A 230 -6.09 16.21 8.72
CA ILE A 230 -5.27 15.44 9.64
C ILE A 230 -5.12 14.01 9.10
N GLY A 231 -3.97 13.72 8.49
CA GLY A 231 -3.64 12.40 7.98
C GLY A 231 -2.81 11.60 9.00
N ILE A 232 -3.29 10.42 9.41
CA ILE A 232 -2.67 9.65 10.49
C ILE A 232 -2.11 8.33 9.95
N ASP A 233 -0.82 8.05 10.27
CA ASP A 233 -0.16 6.79 9.92
C ASP A 233 -0.64 5.61 10.78
N GLU A 234 -0.44 4.37 10.31
CA GLU A 234 -0.73 3.15 11.07
C GLU A 234 0.11 3.04 12.35
N GLY A 235 -0.50 2.51 13.42
CA GLY A 235 0.14 2.40 14.75
C GLY A 235 0.44 3.74 15.39
N THR A 236 -0.15 4.82 14.87
CA THR A 236 0.01 6.20 15.32
C THR A 236 -1.35 6.79 15.64
N GLY A 237 -1.41 7.70 16.57
CA GLY A 237 -2.64 8.43 16.89
C GLY A 237 -2.33 9.83 17.41
N ILE A 238 -3.40 10.58 17.65
CA ILE A 238 -3.36 11.84 18.38
C ILE A 238 -4.28 11.76 19.59
N VAL A 239 -3.83 12.34 20.70
CA VAL A 239 -4.67 12.66 21.87
C VAL A 239 -5.04 14.13 21.76
N VAL A 240 -6.34 14.42 21.74
CA VAL A 240 -6.85 15.80 21.63
C VAL A 240 -7.52 16.20 22.92
N ARG A 241 -7.12 17.36 23.45
CA ARG A 241 -7.77 18.03 24.59
C ARG A 241 -7.94 19.49 24.26
N GLN A 242 -9.19 19.96 24.24
CA GLN A 242 -9.48 21.34 23.87
C GLN A 242 -8.86 21.72 22.52
N ASN A 243 -7.93 22.69 22.51
CA ASN A 243 -7.27 23.18 21.30
C ASN A 243 -5.96 22.46 20.97
N GLU A 244 -5.53 21.49 21.79
CA GLU A 244 -4.22 20.89 21.62
C GLU A 244 -4.30 19.40 21.29
N CYS A 245 -3.44 18.96 20.37
CA CYS A 245 -3.22 17.55 20.13
C CYS A 245 -1.75 17.15 20.34
N GLU A 246 -1.54 15.92 20.82
CA GLU A 246 -0.24 15.28 20.99
C GLU A 246 -0.17 13.99 20.15
N VAL A 247 0.92 13.80 19.41
CA VAL A 247 1.17 12.60 18.60
C VAL A 247 1.68 11.46 19.48
N ILE A 248 0.94 10.36 19.50
CA ILE A 248 1.22 9.14 20.28
C ILE A 248 1.41 7.91 19.38
N GLY A 249 1.73 6.76 19.98
CA GLY A 249 1.84 5.47 19.31
C GLY A 249 3.28 5.08 19.01
N LYS A 250 3.55 4.48 17.83
CA LYS A 250 4.88 3.99 17.48
C LYS A 250 5.91 5.13 17.36
N PRO A 251 7.18 4.95 17.80
CA PRO A 251 8.20 6.00 17.74
C PRO A 251 8.49 6.52 16.32
N THR A 252 8.25 5.71 15.28
CA THR A 252 8.43 6.10 13.87
C THR A 252 7.16 6.66 13.24
N GLY A 253 6.09 6.84 14.02
CA GLY A 253 4.80 7.28 13.54
C GLY A 253 4.79 8.75 13.15
N VAL A 254 3.95 9.08 12.18
CA VAL A 254 3.79 10.45 11.68
C VAL A 254 2.31 10.81 11.53
N VAL A 255 2.02 12.06 11.82
CA VAL A 255 0.74 12.71 11.51
C VAL A 255 1.03 13.84 10.52
N LEU A 256 0.27 13.92 9.44
CA LEU A 256 0.39 14.95 8.42
C LEU A 256 -0.72 15.99 8.63
N ILE A 257 -0.36 17.24 8.84
CA ILE A 257 -1.29 18.35 8.99
C ILE A 257 -1.38 19.12 7.67
N TYR A 258 -2.59 19.30 7.17
CA TYR A 258 -2.92 20.02 5.93
C TYR A 258 -3.70 21.27 6.28
N ASP A 259 -3.05 22.42 6.15
CA ASP A 259 -3.63 23.72 6.45
C ASP A 259 -3.80 24.56 5.19
N PRO A 260 -4.99 24.60 4.56
CA PRO A 260 -5.23 25.34 3.33
C PRO A 260 -4.95 26.84 3.43
N THR A 261 -5.06 27.42 4.62
CA THR A 261 -4.81 28.85 4.84
C THR A 261 -3.37 29.26 4.58
N ARG A 262 -2.45 28.29 4.53
CA ARG A 262 -1.01 28.51 4.27
C ARG A 262 -0.60 28.21 2.84
N TRP A 263 -1.51 27.72 2.01
CA TRP A 263 -1.17 27.37 0.63
C TRP A 263 -1.21 28.60 -0.28
N LYS A 264 -0.23 28.67 -1.17
CA LYS A 264 -0.19 29.65 -2.26
C LYS A 264 -0.57 28.95 -3.57
N ALA A 265 -0.93 29.68 -4.60
CA ALA A 265 -1.33 29.14 -5.89
C ALA A 265 -0.24 28.25 -6.54
N ASP A 266 1.03 28.50 -6.25
CA ASP A 266 2.19 27.76 -6.75
C ASP A 266 2.72 26.68 -5.78
N THR A 267 2.05 26.49 -4.63
CA THR A 267 2.47 25.49 -3.64
C THR A 267 2.39 24.08 -4.24
N LYS A 268 3.53 23.39 -4.29
CA LYS A 268 3.61 22.03 -4.82
C LYS A 268 2.90 21.04 -3.89
N PRO A 269 2.29 19.96 -4.39
CA PRO A 269 1.50 19.01 -3.58
C PRO A 269 2.22 18.45 -2.36
N HIS A 270 3.53 18.20 -2.44
CA HIS A 270 4.32 17.71 -1.32
C HIS A 270 4.60 18.75 -0.21
N ALA A 271 4.30 20.01 -0.48
CA ALA A 271 4.40 21.10 0.50
C ALA A 271 3.03 21.48 1.10
N HIS A 272 1.95 20.78 0.72
CA HIS A 272 0.62 20.99 1.28
C HIS A 272 0.45 20.41 2.69
N TYR A 273 1.39 19.61 3.18
CA TYR A 273 1.31 19.04 4.52
C TYR A 273 2.59 19.25 5.33
N GLN A 274 2.38 19.40 6.63
CA GLN A 274 3.44 19.49 7.64
C GLN A 274 3.49 18.21 8.46
N PRO A 275 4.61 17.47 8.50
CA PRO A 275 4.72 16.27 9.32
C PRO A 275 4.88 16.61 10.81
N LEU A 276 4.11 15.97 11.65
CA LEU A 276 4.25 15.93 13.10
C LEU A 276 4.69 14.51 13.48
N TRP A 277 5.86 14.42 14.13
CA TRP A 277 6.43 13.16 14.57
C TRP A 277 5.99 12.80 15.98
N HIS A 278 6.22 11.56 16.41
CA HIS A 278 5.91 11.08 17.75
C HIS A 278 6.39 12.06 18.85
N GLY A 279 5.51 12.38 19.80
CA GLY A 279 5.73 13.35 20.86
C GLY A 279 5.61 14.83 20.46
N ALA A 280 5.23 15.12 19.19
CA ALA A 280 4.88 16.48 18.79
C ALA A 280 3.60 16.94 19.48
N ARG A 281 3.53 18.24 19.80
CA ARG A 281 2.32 18.92 20.27
C ARG A 281 1.96 20.04 19.30
N TYR A 282 0.68 20.14 18.97
CA TYR A 282 0.17 21.09 17.97
C TYR A 282 -1.09 21.79 18.50
N ASP A 283 -1.16 23.10 18.32
CA ASP A 283 -2.35 23.90 18.63
C ASP A 283 -3.29 23.89 17.40
N LEU A 284 -4.44 23.26 17.56
CA LEU A 284 -5.44 23.12 16.51
C LEU A 284 -6.13 24.44 16.17
N LYS A 285 -6.30 25.33 17.16
CA LYS A 285 -6.94 26.64 16.98
C LYS A 285 -6.01 27.64 16.30
N GLN A 286 -4.76 27.74 16.81
CA GLN A 286 -3.76 28.65 16.25
C GLN A 286 -3.00 28.06 15.06
N ARG A 287 -3.24 26.79 14.75
CA ARG A 287 -2.61 26.03 13.65
C ARG A 287 -1.09 26.08 13.66
N LYS A 288 -0.47 25.87 14.82
CA LYS A 288 0.98 25.95 15.01
C LYS A 288 1.55 24.81 15.86
N ILE A 289 2.81 24.46 15.60
CA ILE A 289 3.55 23.52 16.42
C ILE A 289 3.90 24.19 17.74
N LEU A 290 3.50 23.56 18.87
CA LEU A 290 3.86 23.95 20.22
C LEU A 290 5.17 23.29 20.65
N LYS A 291 5.35 22.01 20.25
CA LYS A 291 6.55 21.22 20.51
C LYS A 291 6.83 20.34 19.31
N PRO A 292 8.02 20.39 18.70
CA PRO A 292 8.39 19.46 17.63
C PRO A 292 8.58 18.06 18.22
N GLY A 293 8.11 17.04 17.48
CA GLY A 293 8.42 15.64 17.74
C GLY A 293 9.81 15.27 17.24
N LYS A 294 10.23 14.04 17.51
CA LYS A 294 11.50 13.50 17.01
C LYS A 294 11.25 12.78 15.69
N PRO A 295 11.71 13.30 14.53
CA PRO A 295 11.65 12.56 13.28
C PRO A 295 12.50 11.28 13.43
N PRO A 296 12.05 10.15 12.86
CA PRO A 296 12.93 9.00 12.73
C PRO A 296 14.13 9.41 11.90
N LEU A 297 15.29 8.81 12.17
CA LEU A 297 16.47 8.98 11.30
C LEU A 297 16.04 8.72 9.85
N PRO A 298 16.45 9.55 8.88
CA PRO A 298 15.97 9.47 7.51
C PRO A 298 16.28 8.07 6.95
N LYS A 299 15.24 7.24 6.82
CA LYS A 299 15.30 6.11 5.91
C LYS A 299 15.44 6.70 4.51
N SER A 300 16.52 6.33 3.80
CA SER A 300 16.71 6.73 2.41
C SER A 300 15.41 6.55 1.62
N ALA A 301 15.12 7.49 0.72
CA ALA A 301 13.94 7.42 -0.16
C ALA A 301 13.79 5.99 -0.70
N HIS A 302 12.56 5.44 -0.64
CA HIS A 302 12.28 4.06 -1.03
C HIS A 302 12.61 3.90 -2.52
N ARG A 303 13.75 3.30 -2.80
CA ARG A 303 14.18 2.88 -4.13
C ARG A 303 14.02 1.36 -4.19
N ALA A 304 13.67 0.85 -5.35
CA ALA A 304 13.67 -0.59 -5.64
C ALA A 304 15.11 -1.11 -5.60
N GLU A 305 15.65 -1.38 -4.40
CA GLU A 305 17.04 -1.81 -4.24
C GLU A 305 17.28 -3.16 -4.91
N GLY A 306 18.31 -3.24 -5.72
CA GLY A 306 18.67 -4.42 -6.51
C GLY A 306 17.91 -4.57 -7.83
N PHE A 307 17.07 -3.59 -8.19
CA PHE A 307 16.30 -3.60 -9.43
C PHE A 307 16.36 -2.21 -10.09
N TYR A 308 16.23 -2.19 -11.40
CA TYR A 308 16.15 -0.95 -12.16
C TYR A 308 14.86 -0.18 -11.85
N LYS A 309 13.72 -0.87 -11.93
CA LYS A 309 12.39 -0.35 -11.55
C LYS A 309 11.52 -1.45 -10.94
N ASP A 310 10.34 -1.05 -10.46
CA ASP A 310 9.41 -1.98 -9.82
C ASP A 310 8.67 -2.85 -10.82
N ILE A 311 8.09 -2.26 -11.88
CA ILE A 311 7.17 -2.99 -12.78
C ILE A 311 7.55 -2.78 -14.25
N PHE A 312 7.54 -3.86 -15.02
CA PHE A 312 7.41 -3.83 -16.46
C PHE A 312 6.00 -4.26 -16.85
N MET A 313 5.24 -3.38 -17.53
CA MET A 313 3.91 -3.70 -18.02
C MET A 313 3.97 -4.13 -19.49
N ASP A 314 3.60 -5.37 -19.75
CA ASP A 314 3.37 -5.86 -21.11
C ASP A 314 1.88 -5.69 -21.48
N GLY A 315 1.57 -4.64 -22.21
CA GLY A 315 0.27 -4.30 -22.76
C GLY A 315 0.26 -4.33 -24.29
N GLY A 316 1.22 -5.03 -24.88
CA GLY A 316 1.51 -5.01 -26.31
C GLY A 316 0.65 -5.90 -27.18
N VAL A 317 1.29 -6.58 -28.10
CA VAL A 317 0.67 -7.31 -29.22
C VAL A 317 -0.42 -8.27 -28.75
N ASN A 318 -1.63 -8.15 -29.30
CA ASN A 318 -2.83 -8.91 -28.93
C ASN A 318 -3.33 -8.74 -27.49
N LEU A 319 -2.79 -7.78 -26.74
CA LEU A 319 -3.23 -7.41 -25.40
C LEU A 319 -3.92 -6.03 -25.39
N SER A 320 -4.52 -5.66 -24.27
CA SER A 320 -5.04 -4.31 -24.06
C SER A 320 -3.89 -3.32 -24.00
N SER A 321 -3.74 -2.50 -25.04
CA SER A 321 -2.64 -1.53 -25.17
C SER A 321 -2.87 -0.32 -24.25
N ARG A 322 -2.78 -0.51 -22.94
CA ARG A 322 -2.82 0.57 -21.96
C ARG A 322 -1.46 1.25 -21.89
N ARG A 323 -1.48 2.57 -21.68
CA ARG A 323 -0.27 3.41 -21.58
C ARG A 323 -0.06 3.98 -20.18
N ASN A 324 -0.87 3.54 -19.23
CA ASN A 324 -0.77 3.87 -17.83
C ASN A 324 -1.14 2.67 -16.95
N LEU A 325 -0.72 2.70 -15.72
CA LEU A 325 -0.95 1.64 -14.75
C LEU A 325 -1.40 2.27 -13.42
N PRO A 326 -2.73 2.58 -13.29
CA PRO A 326 -3.25 3.35 -12.15
C PRO A 326 -2.84 2.81 -10.78
N ALA A 327 -2.81 1.48 -10.62
CA ALA A 327 -2.39 0.86 -9.36
C ALA A 327 -0.91 1.08 -9.03
N ALA A 328 -0.03 1.12 -10.04
CA ALA A 328 1.38 1.47 -9.83
C ALA A 328 1.54 2.96 -9.50
N GLU A 329 0.83 3.82 -10.22
CA GLU A 329 0.84 5.27 -9.98
C GLU A 329 0.33 5.62 -8.59
N SER A 330 -0.78 5.03 -8.17
CA SER A 330 -1.36 5.20 -6.84
C SER A 330 -0.42 4.73 -5.71
N LEU A 331 0.35 3.66 -5.95
CA LEU A 331 1.33 3.13 -5.02
C LEU A 331 2.68 3.87 -5.05
N GLY A 332 2.89 4.80 -5.99
CA GLY A 332 4.18 5.45 -6.21
C GLY A 332 5.26 4.50 -6.72
N LEU A 333 4.87 3.39 -7.37
CA LEU A 333 5.80 2.42 -7.93
C LEU A 333 6.33 2.90 -9.28
N SER A 334 7.63 2.71 -9.49
CA SER A 334 8.27 3.00 -10.77
C SER A 334 7.92 1.92 -11.79
N TYR A 335 7.60 2.32 -13.04
CA TYR A 335 7.31 1.35 -14.07
C TYR A 335 7.77 1.78 -15.47
N GLU A 336 7.93 0.81 -16.33
CA GLU A 336 8.01 0.96 -17.79
C GLU A 336 6.97 0.08 -18.46
N LEU A 337 6.71 0.34 -19.73
CA LEU A 337 5.69 -0.38 -20.47
C LEU A 337 6.07 -0.63 -21.92
N TYR A 338 5.49 -1.69 -22.48
CA TYR A 338 5.29 -1.85 -23.90
C TYR A 338 3.79 -1.88 -24.23
N ALA A 339 3.30 -0.92 -24.99
CA ALA A 339 1.91 -0.83 -25.44
C ALA A 339 1.81 -0.69 -26.96
N GLY A 340 2.87 -0.98 -27.67
CA GLY A 340 2.95 -1.03 -29.13
C GLY A 340 2.26 -2.29 -29.68
N ARG A 341 2.00 -2.32 -30.99
CA ARG A 341 1.36 -3.44 -31.69
C ARG A 341 2.26 -4.13 -32.72
N ASN A 342 3.56 -3.75 -32.76
CA ASN A 342 4.53 -4.36 -33.65
C ASN A 342 5.20 -5.57 -32.94
N PRO A 343 4.97 -6.82 -33.40
CA PRO A 343 5.51 -8.01 -32.75
C PRO A 343 7.05 -8.09 -32.84
N ASP A 344 7.64 -7.63 -33.94
CA ASP A 344 9.09 -7.67 -34.12
C ASP A 344 9.77 -6.70 -33.15
N LYS A 345 9.23 -5.50 -32.99
CA LYS A 345 9.71 -4.52 -32.02
C LYS A 345 9.57 -5.00 -30.59
N GLN A 346 8.47 -5.68 -30.27
CA GLN A 346 8.30 -6.28 -28.94
C GLN A 346 9.33 -7.37 -28.67
N ARG A 347 9.57 -8.26 -29.65
CA ARG A 347 10.60 -9.30 -29.53
C ARG A 347 12.00 -8.71 -29.37
N GLU A 348 12.35 -7.74 -30.18
CA GLU A 348 13.61 -7.02 -30.12
C GLU A 348 13.86 -6.43 -28.70
N LEU A 349 12.85 -5.76 -28.13
CA LEU A 349 12.95 -5.21 -26.78
C LEU A 349 13.12 -6.28 -25.71
N ILE A 350 12.48 -7.42 -25.85
CA ILE A 350 12.50 -8.49 -24.84
C ILE A 350 13.74 -9.37 -24.97
N ILE A 351 14.14 -9.71 -26.19
CA ILE A 351 15.26 -10.64 -26.43
C ILE A 351 16.60 -9.93 -26.38
N GLY A 352 16.63 -8.68 -26.85
CA GLY A 352 17.82 -7.86 -26.97
C GLY A 352 18.02 -7.31 -28.39
N ASN A 353 18.87 -6.29 -28.49
CA ASN A 353 19.24 -5.60 -29.70
C ASN A 353 20.68 -5.03 -29.61
N GLU A 354 21.14 -4.26 -30.60
CA GLU A 354 22.48 -3.66 -30.60
C GLU A 354 22.76 -2.74 -29.41
N LEU A 355 21.69 -2.05 -28.87
CA LEU A 355 21.82 -1.16 -27.73
C LEU A 355 21.84 -1.92 -26.39
N ASP A 356 21.05 -2.97 -26.29
CA ASP A 356 20.87 -3.78 -25.10
C ASP A 356 20.84 -5.28 -25.50
N GLU A 357 21.96 -5.94 -25.41
CA GLU A 357 22.10 -7.34 -25.81
C GLU A 357 21.30 -8.31 -24.94
N ASN A 358 20.81 -7.87 -23.76
CA ASN A 358 20.11 -8.69 -22.77
C ASN A 358 18.58 -8.51 -22.84
N GLY A 359 18.14 -7.46 -23.50
CA GLY A 359 16.75 -7.03 -23.52
C GLY A 359 16.29 -6.39 -22.21
N VAL A 360 15.12 -5.75 -22.28
CA VAL A 360 14.63 -4.88 -21.21
C VAL A 360 14.40 -5.59 -19.87
N LEU A 361 14.14 -6.90 -19.86
CA LEU A 361 13.71 -7.64 -18.67
C LEU A 361 14.84 -8.15 -17.80
N LEU A 362 16.03 -8.36 -18.36
CA LEU A 362 17.14 -9.02 -17.68
C LEU A 362 18.38 -8.14 -17.61
N TYR A 363 19.11 -8.28 -16.53
CA TYR A 363 20.48 -7.81 -16.42
C TYR A 363 21.47 -8.69 -17.21
N PRO A 364 22.72 -8.24 -17.45
CA PRO A 364 23.72 -9.01 -18.17
C PRO A 364 23.96 -10.43 -17.61
N ASP A 365 23.79 -10.63 -16.33
CA ASP A 365 23.95 -11.92 -15.64
C ASP A 365 22.67 -12.78 -15.63
N GLY A 366 21.62 -12.31 -16.31
CA GLY A 366 20.32 -12.99 -16.39
C GLY A 366 19.41 -12.78 -15.19
N GLN A 367 19.80 -11.96 -14.21
CA GLN A 367 18.91 -11.61 -13.09
C GLN A 367 17.82 -10.64 -13.54
N PRO A 368 16.65 -10.63 -12.86
CA PRO A 368 15.54 -9.73 -13.18
C PRO A 368 15.92 -8.26 -13.04
N ARG A 369 15.61 -7.47 -14.05
CA ARG A 369 15.80 -6.02 -14.03
C ARG A 369 14.64 -5.26 -13.39
N PHE A 370 13.47 -5.90 -13.30
CA PHE A 370 12.26 -5.42 -12.61
C PHE A 370 11.85 -6.40 -11.50
N ARG A 371 11.12 -5.90 -10.50
CA ARG A 371 10.55 -6.78 -9.47
C ARG A 371 9.39 -7.61 -10.01
N LEU A 372 8.58 -7.02 -10.90
CA LEU A 372 7.32 -7.57 -11.39
C LEU A 372 7.15 -7.35 -12.89
N ILE A 373 6.79 -8.40 -13.63
CA ILE A 373 6.15 -8.27 -14.94
C ILE A 373 4.64 -8.33 -14.75
N TYR A 374 3.92 -7.32 -15.26
CA TYR A 374 2.47 -7.32 -15.32
C TYR A 374 2.00 -7.44 -16.77
N VAL A 375 1.10 -8.41 -17.02
CA VAL A 375 0.54 -8.69 -18.36
C VAL A 375 -0.97 -8.46 -18.38
N ASN A 376 -1.42 -7.57 -19.26
CA ASN A 376 -2.82 -7.19 -19.40
C ASN A 376 -3.71 -8.29 -19.97
N GLY A 377 -5.02 -8.04 -19.96
CA GLY A 377 -6.04 -8.83 -20.68
C GLY A 377 -5.93 -8.76 -22.21
N GLY A 378 -6.59 -9.68 -22.91
CA GLY A 378 -6.61 -9.74 -24.39
C GLY A 378 -6.61 -11.16 -24.93
N GLY A 379 -5.76 -11.44 -25.91
CA GLY A 379 -5.62 -12.73 -26.59
C GLY A 379 -4.37 -13.52 -26.16
N ALA A 380 -4.44 -14.30 -25.08
CA ALA A 380 -3.28 -15.00 -24.49
C ALA A 380 -2.47 -15.85 -25.49
N THR A 381 -3.15 -16.70 -26.28
CA THR A 381 -2.45 -17.57 -27.23
C THR A 381 -1.80 -16.80 -28.38
N ALA A 382 -2.47 -15.77 -28.88
CA ALA A 382 -1.95 -14.95 -29.97
C ALA A 382 -0.75 -14.13 -29.49
N HIS A 383 -0.84 -13.54 -28.30
CA HIS A 383 0.27 -12.81 -27.67
C HIS A 383 1.47 -13.72 -27.41
N GLY A 384 1.25 -14.87 -26.79
CA GLY A 384 2.36 -15.80 -26.52
C GLY A 384 2.99 -16.40 -27.77
N LYS A 385 2.26 -16.49 -28.90
CA LYS A 385 2.83 -16.85 -30.21
C LYS A 385 3.67 -15.71 -30.77
N SER A 386 3.25 -14.44 -30.62
CA SER A 386 4.03 -13.28 -31.08
C SER A 386 5.37 -13.09 -30.35
N LEU A 387 5.47 -13.55 -29.12
CA LEU A 387 6.74 -13.62 -28.38
C LEU A 387 7.71 -14.66 -28.93
N GLU A 388 7.25 -15.63 -29.69
CA GLU A 388 8.00 -16.79 -30.15
C GLU A 388 8.70 -17.57 -29.03
N SER A 389 9.53 -18.56 -29.37
CA SER A 389 10.22 -19.37 -28.37
C SER A 389 11.27 -18.56 -27.56
N PRO A 390 12.10 -17.72 -28.22
CA PRO A 390 13.09 -16.91 -27.51
C PRO A 390 12.46 -15.95 -26.50
N GLY A 391 11.45 -15.15 -26.88
CA GLY A 391 10.79 -14.21 -25.96
C GLY A 391 10.14 -14.91 -24.76
N ARG A 392 9.44 -16.05 -25.01
CA ARG A 392 8.90 -16.85 -23.90
C ARG A 392 9.99 -17.45 -23.00
N LYS A 393 11.19 -17.74 -23.53
CA LYS A 393 12.36 -18.18 -22.74
C LYS A 393 12.80 -17.07 -21.77
N VAL A 394 12.88 -15.83 -22.23
CA VAL A 394 13.25 -14.67 -21.40
C VAL A 394 12.26 -14.48 -20.23
N PHE A 395 10.94 -14.56 -20.48
CA PHE A 395 9.93 -14.51 -19.40
C PHE A 395 10.11 -15.63 -18.37
N ARG A 396 10.42 -16.86 -18.81
CA ARG A 396 10.68 -17.98 -17.90
C ARG A 396 11.96 -17.76 -17.09
N GLN A 397 13.01 -17.24 -17.72
CA GLN A 397 14.26 -16.91 -17.04
C GLN A 397 14.06 -15.84 -16.00
N PHE A 398 13.36 -14.75 -16.36
CA PHE A 398 12.99 -13.70 -15.42
C PHE A 398 12.31 -14.25 -14.17
N PHE A 399 11.29 -15.10 -14.33
CA PHE A 399 10.56 -15.70 -13.23
C PHE A 399 11.42 -16.66 -12.39
N ASN A 400 12.16 -17.55 -13.05
CA ASN A 400 12.98 -18.55 -12.36
C ASN A 400 14.14 -17.93 -11.58
N ASN A 401 14.62 -16.77 -12.02
CA ASN A 401 15.71 -16.02 -11.38
C ASN A 401 15.18 -15.00 -10.36
N GLY A 402 13.93 -15.10 -9.94
CA GLY A 402 13.39 -14.36 -8.79
C GLY A 402 12.44 -13.22 -9.12
N GLY A 403 12.25 -12.85 -10.38
CA GLY A 403 11.26 -11.83 -10.78
C GLY A 403 9.83 -12.34 -10.62
N SER A 404 8.94 -11.51 -10.07
CA SER A 404 7.53 -11.86 -9.90
C SER A 404 6.71 -11.61 -11.16
N TYR A 405 5.56 -12.27 -11.26
CA TYR A 405 4.65 -12.16 -12.40
C TYR A 405 3.22 -11.90 -11.91
N SER A 406 2.52 -10.99 -12.55
CA SER A 406 1.08 -10.84 -12.38
C SER A 406 0.41 -10.71 -13.74
N GLY A 407 -0.78 -11.29 -13.88
CA GLY A 407 -1.52 -11.18 -15.13
C GLY A 407 -3.03 -11.18 -14.90
N SER A 408 -3.74 -10.31 -15.62
CA SER A 408 -5.20 -10.30 -15.64
C SER A 408 -5.74 -10.95 -16.93
N CYS A 409 -6.81 -11.72 -16.82
CA CYS A 409 -7.48 -12.41 -17.94
C CYS A 409 -6.47 -13.13 -18.86
N ALA A 410 -6.12 -12.55 -20.03
CA ALA A 410 -5.14 -13.12 -20.96
C ALA A 410 -3.76 -13.32 -20.32
N GLY A 411 -3.28 -12.37 -19.53
CA GLY A 411 -2.01 -12.50 -18.78
C GLY A 411 -2.05 -13.66 -17.79
N SER A 412 -3.17 -13.85 -17.12
CA SER A 412 -3.36 -14.99 -16.20
C SER A 412 -3.37 -16.33 -16.94
N PHE A 413 -4.01 -16.42 -18.11
CA PHE A 413 -3.93 -17.62 -18.96
C PHE A 413 -2.52 -17.90 -19.45
N LEU A 414 -1.82 -16.85 -19.90
CA LEU A 414 -0.48 -16.93 -20.49
C LEU A 414 0.52 -17.58 -19.53
N SER A 415 0.40 -17.33 -18.23
CA SER A 415 1.28 -17.90 -17.21
C SER A 415 1.20 -19.43 -17.12
N GLY A 416 0.02 -20.02 -17.37
CA GLY A 416 -0.33 -21.42 -17.15
C GLY A 416 0.17 -22.39 -18.22
N ARG A 417 -0.32 -23.64 -18.12
CA ARG A 417 0.01 -24.70 -19.08
C ARG A 417 -1.04 -24.81 -20.21
N ASN A 418 -2.33 -24.79 -19.85
CA ASN A 418 -3.46 -24.87 -20.77
C ASN A 418 -4.75 -24.45 -20.04
N THR A 419 -5.85 -24.35 -20.79
CA THR A 419 -7.18 -23.95 -20.31
C THR A 419 -8.16 -25.12 -20.20
N ASN A 420 -7.68 -26.37 -20.22
CA ASN A 420 -8.46 -27.58 -20.05
C ASN A 420 -7.77 -28.50 -19.04
N LYS A 421 -8.53 -29.15 -18.16
CA LYS A 421 -8.00 -30.03 -17.11
C LYS A 421 -7.02 -31.10 -17.62
N SER A 422 -7.30 -31.71 -18.76
CA SER A 422 -6.58 -32.88 -19.28
C SER A 422 -5.71 -32.59 -20.50
N ALA A 423 -5.71 -31.35 -21.01
CA ALA A 423 -5.00 -31.03 -22.23
C ALA A 423 -3.47 -30.92 -22.01
N PRO A 424 -2.66 -31.29 -23.01
CA PRO A 424 -1.22 -31.09 -22.98
C PRO A 424 -0.84 -29.61 -22.92
N ARG A 425 0.45 -29.32 -22.79
CA ARG A 425 0.95 -27.95 -22.81
C ARG A 425 0.58 -27.21 -24.10
N ARG A 426 0.09 -25.97 -23.98
CA ARG A 426 -0.16 -25.10 -25.11
C ARG A 426 1.12 -24.35 -25.47
N LEU A 427 1.63 -24.54 -26.68
CA LEU A 427 2.94 -24.02 -27.12
C LEU A 427 3.10 -22.50 -27.01
N GLY A 428 2.01 -21.74 -27.12
CA GLY A 428 2.03 -20.28 -26.99
C GLY A 428 2.06 -19.76 -25.53
N TYR A 429 2.01 -20.63 -24.51
CA TYR A 429 2.00 -20.20 -23.12
C TYR A 429 3.41 -20.18 -22.48
N LEU A 430 3.57 -19.43 -21.38
CA LEU A 430 4.86 -19.29 -20.67
C LEU A 430 5.20 -20.53 -19.85
N HIS A 431 4.22 -21.25 -19.33
CA HIS A 431 4.38 -22.44 -18.48
C HIS A 431 5.15 -22.18 -17.16
N ILE A 432 5.09 -20.95 -16.63
CA ILE A 432 5.66 -20.58 -15.33
C ILE A 432 4.76 -21.03 -14.17
N PHE A 433 3.42 -20.98 -14.35
CA PHE A 433 2.45 -21.64 -13.47
C PHE A 433 2.29 -23.10 -13.91
N PRO A 434 2.63 -24.11 -13.04
CA PRO A 434 2.82 -25.48 -13.49
C PRO A 434 1.52 -26.27 -13.74
N TYR A 435 0.36 -25.63 -13.60
CA TYR A 435 -0.94 -26.26 -13.69
C TYR A 435 -1.78 -25.75 -14.86
N ASN A 436 -2.75 -26.55 -15.28
CA ASN A 436 -3.80 -26.10 -16.18
C ASN A 436 -4.82 -25.23 -15.41
N THR A 437 -5.54 -24.38 -16.09
CA THR A 437 -6.65 -23.57 -15.55
C THR A 437 -7.94 -23.92 -16.30
N LEU A 438 -9.05 -23.32 -15.93
CA LEU A 438 -10.34 -23.46 -16.64
C LEU A 438 -10.80 -22.09 -17.12
N THR A 439 -11.60 -22.04 -18.17
CA THR A 439 -12.34 -20.84 -18.58
C THR A 439 -13.67 -20.79 -17.85
N THR A 440 -14.09 -19.60 -17.42
CA THR A 440 -15.38 -19.43 -16.74
C THR A 440 -16.56 -19.66 -17.67
N GLY A 441 -16.41 -19.34 -18.96
CA GLY A 441 -17.51 -19.31 -19.95
C GLY A 441 -18.40 -18.06 -19.84
N ILE A 442 -18.18 -17.22 -18.85
CA ILE A 442 -18.97 -16.02 -18.56
C ILE A 442 -18.39 -14.84 -19.34
N LYS A 443 -19.21 -14.14 -20.12
CA LYS A 443 -18.76 -13.09 -21.02
C LYS A 443 -19.40 -11.74 -20.70
N LYS A 444 -18.61 -10.65 -20.87
CA LYS A 444 -19.06 -9.25 -20.85
C LYS A 444 -20.00 -8.91 -19.69
N THR A 445 -19.62 -9.24 -18.48
CA THR A 445 -20.42 -9.01 -17.28
C THR A 445 -19.56 -8.37 -16.16
N ARG A 446 -20.19 -8.13 -15.03
CA ARG A 446 -19.53 -7.72 -13.79
C ARG A 446 -19.74 -8.79 -12.72
N VAL A 447 -18.73 -9.03 -11.93
CA VAL A 447 -18.71 -10.10 -10.92
C VAL A 447 -18.15 -9.57 -9.61
N GLY A 448 -18.68 -10.07 -8.49
CA GLY A 448 -18.12 -9.84 -7.16
C GLY A 448 -16.96 -10.80 -6.87
N HIS A 449 -16.06 -10.35 -6.01
CA HIS A 449 -15.00 -11.17 -5.46
C HIS A 449 -15.03 -11.15 -3.94
N VAL A 450 -15.07 -12.32 -3.33
CA VAL A 450 -14.93 -12.50 -1.87
C VAL A 450 -13.46 -12.69 -1.54
N ILE A 451 -12.95 -11.90 -0.62
CA ILE A 451 -11.57 -12.00 -0.11
C ILE A 451 -11.58 -12.89 1.13
N PRO A 452 -10.97 -14.08 1.11
CA PRO A 452 -10.94 -14.95 2.29
C PRO A 452 -10.27 -14.26 3.48
N HIS A 453 -10.77 -14.49 4.70
CA HIS A 453 -10.23 -13.89 5.94
C HIS A 453 -8.75 -14.21 6.18
N ASN A 454 -8.23 -15.28 5.60
CA ASN A 454 -6.82 -15.66 5.64
C ASN A 454 -6.06 -15.23 4.39
N SER A 455 -6.63 -14.38 3.54
CA SER A 455 -5.96 -13.88 2.34
C SER A 455 -4.79 -12.97 2.71
N PRO A 456 -3.59 -13.19 2.15
CA PRO A 456 -2.46 -12.29 2.39
C PRO A 456 -2.66 -10.89 1.80
N LEU A 457 -3.67 -10.66 0.95
CA LEU A 457 -4.02 -9.33 0.46
C LEU A 457 -4.48 -8.41 1.60
N LEU A 458 -5.03 -8.96 2.67
CA LEU A 458 -5.46 -8.21 3.86
C LEU A 458 -4.30 -7.53 4.62
N LYS A 459 -3.06 -7.92 4.34
CA LYS A 459 -1.87 -7.19 4.82
C LYS A 459 -1.79 -5.77 4.24
N TYR A 460 -2.33 -5.56 3.05
CA TYR A 460 -2.17 -4.32 2.27
C TYR A 460 -3.43 -3.48 2.22
N ARG A 461 -4.60 -4.11 2.16
CA ARG A 461 -5.92 -3.47 2.08
C ARG A 461 -6.93 -4.26 2.91
N ASP A 462 -7.89 -3.58 3.51
CA ASP A 462 -8.97 -4.18 4.31
C ASP A 462 -10.26 -4.37 3.53
N PHE A 463 -10.32 -3.86 2.30
CA PHE A 463 -11.50 -3.93 1.44
C PHE A 463 -12.78 -3.50 2.17
N GLY A 464 -12.67 -2.41 2.98
CA GLY A 464 -13.75 -1.85 3.77
C GLY A 464 -14.17 -2.66 4.99
N GLY A 465 -13.51 -3.79 5.25
CA GLY A 465 -13.79 -4.65 6.40
C GLY A 465 -14.92 -5.67 6.19
N ASP A 466 -15.58 -5.67 5.03
CA ASP A 466 -16.53 -6.72 4.63
C ASP A 466 -15.92 -7.75 3.69
N TYR A 467 -14.64 -7.55 3.30
CA TYR A 467 -13.86 -8.49 2.49
C TYR A 467 -14.51 -8.82 1.15
N TYR A 468 -15.21 -7.86 0.57
CA TYR A 468 -15.91 -8.02 -0.69
C TYR A 468 -15.58 -6.88 -1.66
N VAL A 469 -15.27 -7.23 -2.92
CA VAL A 469 -15.00 -6.26 -3.99
C VAL A 469 -16.04 -6.44 -5.09
N PRO A 470 -17.01 -5.52 -5.23
CA PRO A 470 -18.10 -5.62 -6.18
C PRO A 470 -17.69 -5.20 -7.61
N GLU A 471 -18.52 -5.54 -8.57
CA GLU A 471 -18.58 -4.90 -9.90
C GLU A 471 -17.27 -4.96 -10.71
N ILE A 472 -16.49 -6.04 -10.60
CA ILE A 472 -15.27 -6.22 -11.40
C ILE A 472 -15.66 -6.70 -12.81
N TYR A 473 -15.19 -6.00 -13.85
CA TYR A 473 -15.41 -6.42 -15.22
C TYR A 473 -14.81 -7.81 -15.49
N HIS A 474 -15.61 -8.67 -16.12
CA HIS A 474 -15.24 -10.04 -16.44
C HIS A 474 -15.63 -10.41 -17.87
N ASN A 475 -14.72 -11.07 -18.58
CA ASN A 475 -14.98 -11.54 -19.94
C ASN A 475 -14.22 -12.85 -20.21
N ASN A 476 -14.86 -13.96 -19.87
CA ASN A 476 -14.34 -15.31 -20.10
C ASN A 476 -12.93 -15.54 -19.51
N GLY A 477 -12.65 -14.96 -18.36
CA GLY A 477 -11.38 -15.15 -17.65
C GLY A 477 -11.20 -16.58 -17.13
N ASN A 478 -10.04 -16.85 -16.58
CA ASN A 478 -9.74 -18.17 -16.03
C ASN A 478 -10.09 -18.28 -14.54
N TRP A 479 -10.13 -19.51 -14.06
CA TRP A 479 -10.39 -19.86 -12.68
C TRP A 479 -9.82 -21.23 -12.32
N LEU A 480 -9.77 -21.52 -11.01
CA LEU A 480 -9.46 -22.85 -10.47
C LEU A 480 -10.66 -23.37 -9.68
N SER A 481 -11.09 -24.60 -9.96
CA SER A 481 -12.13 -25.23 -9.17
C SER A 481 -11.59 -25.75 -7.83
N LEU A 482 -12.46 -25.90 -6.84
CA LEU A 482 -12.10 -26.42 -5.52
C LEU A 482 -11.40 -27.79 -5.62
N ASP A 483 -11.83 -28.67 -6.54
CA ASP A 483 -11.21 -29.98 -6.74
C ASP A 483 -9.81 -29.90 -7.35
N MET A 484 -9.55 -28.92 -8.20
CA MET A 484 -8.20 -28.67 -8.71
C MET A 484 -7.28 -28.18 -7.60
N LEU A 485 -7.77 -27.24 -6.78
CA LEU A 485 -7.01 -26.66 -5.66
C LEU A 485 -6.54 -27.73 -4.66
N LYS A 486 -7.36 -28.74 -4.36
CA LYS A 486 -6.98 -29.89 -3.49
C LYS A 486 -5.72 -30.63 -3.96
N LYS A 487 -5.44 -30.60 -5.26
CA LYS A 487 -4.31 -31.32 -5.91
C LYS A 487 -3.11 -30.42 -6.20
N MET A 488 -3.22 -29.10 -5.94
CA MET A 488 -2.18 -28.12 -6.26
C MET A 488 -1.31 -27.81 -5.05
N LYS A 489 0.01 -27.86 -5.23
CA LYS A 489 0.99 -27.45 -4.21
C LYS A 489 1.42 -26.01 -4.44
N HIS A 490 1.73 -25.29 -3.37
CA HIS A 490 2.24 -23.90 -3.41
C HIS A 490 1.26 -22.88 -4.02
N VAL A 491 -0.04 -23.20 -4.07
CA VAL A 491 -1.10 -22.30 -4.51
C VAL A 491 -1.85 -21.76 -3.32
N LYS A 492 -2.07 -20.44 -3.30
CA LYS A 492 -2.87 -19.73 -2.29
C LYS A 492 -4.00 -19.00 -2.98
N VAL A 493 -5.25 -19.26 -2.59
CA VAL A 493 -6.40 -18.49 -3.04
C VAL A 493 -6.37 -17.10 -2.39
N LEU A 494 -6.51 -16.05 -3.19
CA LEU A 494 -6.50 -14.67 -2.75
C LEU A 494 -7.90 -14.06 -2.80
N ALA A 495 -8.72 -14.46 -3.77
CA ALA A 495 -10.13 -14.10 -3.88
C ALA A 495 -10.91 -15.20 -4.60
N SER A 496 -12.19 -15.36 -4.27
CA SER A 496 -13.13 -16.29 -4.90
C SER A 496 -14.23 -15.55 -5.64
N TYR A 497 -14.83 -16.19 -6.67
CA TYR A 497 -15.98 -15.63 -7.37
C TYR A 497 -17.25 -15.69 -6.51
N ASP A 498 -17.97 -14.57 -6.47
CA ASP A 498 -19.34 -14.51 -5.94
C ASP A 498 -20.33 -14.57 -7.09
N LEU A 499 -20.83 -15.79 -7.38
CA LEU A 499 -21.77 -16.09 -8.47
C LEU A 499 -22.72 -17.24 -8.05
N PRO A 500 -23.64 -17.05 -7.09
CA PRO A 500 -24.37 -18.11 -6.38
C PRO A 500 -25.12 -19.13 -7.24
N LYS A 501 -25.46 -18.80 -8.48
CA LYS A 501 -26.18 -19.71 -9.40
C LYS A 501 -25.29 -20.28 -10.50
N ASN A 502 -23.96 -20.14 -10.38
CA ASN A 502 -23.02 -20.52 -11.42
C ASN A 502 -21.99 -21.53 -10.87
N LYS A 503 -21.55 -22.46 -11.73
CA LYS A 503 -20.53 -23.47 -11.40
C LYS A 503 -19.17 -22.92 -10.94
N VAL A 504 -18.91 -21.63 -11.19
CA VAL A 504 -17.63 -20.98 -10.76
C VAL A 504 -17.74 -20.29 -9.41
N HIS A 505 -18.93 -20.31 -8.79
CA HIS A 505 -19.12 -19.78 -7.44
C HIS A 505 -18.14 -20.44 -6.46
N GLU A 506 -17.56 -19.66 -5.55
CA GLU A 506 -16.50 -20.06 -4.61
C GLU A 506 -15.17 -20.53 -5.26
N GLY A 507 -15.13 -20.72 -6.58
CA GLY A 507 -13.89 -21.03 -7.27
C GLY A 507 -12.88 -19.87 -7.21
N ALA A 508 -11.59 -20.17 -7.28
CA ALA A 508 -10.56 -19.14 -7.21
C ALA A 508 -10.64 -18.18 -8.40
N ALA A 509 -10.92 -16.93 -8.11
CA ALA A 509 -10.93 -15.80 -9.04
C ALA A 509 -9.54 -15.16 -9.13
N ILE A 510 -8.82 -15.13 -8.01
CA ILE A 510 -7.44 -14.66 -7.91
C ILE A 510 -6.67 -15.65 -7.07
N TRP A 511 -5.50 -16.04 -7.54
CA TRP A 511 -4.62 -16.96 -6.80
C TRP A 511 -3.16 -16.62 -7.00
N ALA A 512 -2.36 -16.97 -5.99
CA ALA A 512 -0.92 -16.86 -6.01
C ALA A 512 -0.27 -18.25 -6.14
N TYR A 513 0.92 -18.28 -6.73
CA TYR A 513 1.81 -19.42 -6.73
C TYR A 513 3.23 -18.95 -6.43
N LYS A 514 3.94 -19.65 -5.55
CA LYS A 514 5.37 -19.44 -5.29
C LYS A 514 6.02 -20.81 -5.10
N LYS A 515 6.90 -21.18 -6.03
CA LYS A 515 7.52 -22.50 -6.08
C LYS A 515 8.46 -22.75 -4.88
N ASP A 516 9.35 -21.80 -4.63
CA ASP A 516 10.39 -21.83 -3.59
C ASP A 516 10.77 -20.37 -3.20
N LYS A 517 11.79 -20.22 -2.38
CA LYS A 517 12.26 -18.90 -1.93
C LYS A 517 13.08 -18.16 -3.00
N GLU A 518 13.68 -18.87 -3.95
CA GLU A 518 14.50 -18.32 -5.04
C GLU A 518 13.64 -17.79 -6.20
N ALA A 519 12.55 -18.49 -6.56
CA ALA A 519 11.63 -18.05 -7.60
C ALA A 519 10.78 -16.86 -7.17
N GLY A 520 10.32 -16.06 -8.14
CA GLY A 520 9.34 -15.01 -7.92
C GLY A 520 7.95 -15.55 -7.56
N ARG A 521 7.03 -14.66 -7.26
CA ARG A 521 5.61 -14.99 -7.03
C ARG A 521 4.78 -14.71 -8.27
N ILE A 522 3.90 -15.63 -8.61
CA ILE A 522 2.86 -15.44 -9.63
C ILE A 522 1.57 -15.01 -8.96
N ILE A 523 0.90 -13.99 -9.51
CA ILE A 523 -0.47 -13.62 -9.17
C ILE A 523 -1.30 -13.70 -10.44
N ASN A 524 -2.26 -14.59 -10.46
CA ASN A 524 -3.21 -14.76 -11.56
C ASN A 524 -4.56 -14.16 -11.20
N ILE A 525 -5.06 -13.26 -12.03
CA ILE A 525 -6.32 -12.54 -11.84
C ILE A 525 -7.27 -12.93 -12.98
N GLY A 526 -8.37 -13.61 -12.68
CA GLY A 526 -9.31 -14.10 -13.68
C GLY A 526 -10.20 -12.99 -14.30
N SER A 527 -10.36 -11.87 -13.63
CA SER A 527 -11.17 -10.72 -14.06
C SER A 527 -10.30 -9.52 -14.44
N HIS A 528 -10.91 -8.34 -14.65
CA HIS A 528 -10.24 -7.11 -15.10
C HIS A 528 -10.40 -5.96 -14.09
N PRO A 529 -9.72 -5.96 -12.93
CA PRO A 529 -9.75 -4.82 -12.01
C PRO A 529 -8.83 -3.67 -12.46
N GLU A 530 -7.88 -3.92 -13.34
CA GLU A 530 -6.73 -3.06 -13.67
C GLU A 530 -7.06 -1.72 -14.33
N GLY A 531 -8.28 -1.55 -14.81
CA GLY A 531 -8.69 -0.33 -15.51
C GLY A 531 -9.29 0.75 -14.62
N THR A 532 -9.35 0.51 -13.32
CA THR A 532 -10.04 1.39 -12.37
C THR A 532 -9.04 2.34 -11.70
N THR A 533 -9.43 3.61 -11.58
CA THR A 533 -8.59 4.68 -11.02
C THR A 533 -8.95 5.03 -9.58
N SER A 534 -10.01 4.43 -9.03
CA SER A 534 -10.47 4.63 -7.65
C SER A 534 -11.32 3.44 -7.17
N GLY A 535 -11.61 3.40 -5.87
CA GLY A 535 -12.45 2.39 -5.24
C GLY A 535 -11.74 1.06 -5.00
N GLU A 536 -12.45 0.09 -4.46
CA GLU A 536 -11.91 -1.20 -4.02
C GLU A 536 -11.32 -2.05 -5.14
N ARG A 537 -11.78 -1.85 -6.38
CA ARG A 537 -11.18 -2.49 -7.56
C ARG A 537 -9.75 -2.03 -7.81
N LEU A 538 -9.45 -0.74 -7.58
CA LEU A 538 -8.08 -0.23 -7.58
C LEU A 538 -7.30 -0.84 -6.41
N GLU A 539 -7.85 -0.82 -5.20
CA GLU A 539 -7.24 -1.39 -4.01
C GLU A 539 -6.90 -2.88 -4.18
N LEU A 540 -7.75 -3.63 -4.87
CA LEU A 540 -7.50 -5.04 -5.19
C LEU A 540 -6.27 -5.21 -6.08
N THR A 541 -6.15 -4.38 -7.13
CA THR A 541 -4.97 -4.42 -8.02
C THR A 541 -3.71 -4.00 -7.27
N GLU A 542 -3.79 -2.96 -6.45
CA GLU A 542 -2.69 -2.50 -5.60
C GLU A 542 -2.21 -3.58 -4.62
N ALA A 543 -3.14 -4.26 -3.95
CA ALA A 543 -2.81 -5.34 -3.02
C ALA A 543 -2.15 -6.52 -3.75
N CYS A 544 -2.64 -6.87 -4.95
CA CYS A 544 -2.03 -7.89 -5.81
C CYS A 544 -0.60 -7.52 -6.21
N PHE A 545 -0.35 -6.26 -6.61
CA PHE A 545 0.99 -5.81 -7.00
C PHE A 545 1.94 -5.82 -5.81
N ARG A 546 1.53 -5.31 -4.66
CA ARG A 546 2.38 -5.35 -3.45
C ARG A 546 2.67 -6.77 -3.02
N TYR A 547 1.68 -7.65 -3.04
CA TYR A 547 1.89 -9.05 -2.71
C TYR A 547 2.81 -9.77 -3.71
N ALA A 548 2.73 -9.43 -5.01
CA ALA A 548 3.66 -9.93 -6.02
C ALA A 548 5.10 -9.44 -5.76
N ILE A 549 5.28 -8.14 -5.54
CA ILE A 549 6.58 -7.49 -5.29
C ILE A 549 7.23 -8.02 -3.99
N ASP A 550 6.46 -8.19 -2.93
CA ASP A 550 6.95 -8.82 -1.68
C ASP A 550 7.29 -10.31 -1.85
N GLY A 551 7.02 -10.87 -3.01
CA GLY A 551 7.26 -12.25 -3.38
C GLY A 551 8.45 -12.46 -4.32
N VAL A 552 9.27 -11.44 -4.62
CA VAL A 552 10.51 -11.62 -5.38
C VAL A 552 11.42 -12.66 -4.73
N GLY A 553 12.25 -13.29 -5.54
CA GLY A 553 13.20 -14.30 -5.07
C GLY A 553 14.29 -13.71 -4.16
N THR A 554 14.94 -14.58 -3.41
CA THR A 554 16.08 -14.17 -2.58
C THR A 554 17.26 -13.73 -3.46
N PRO A 555 18.04 -12.71 -3.04
CA PRO A 555 19.22 -12.26 -3.78
C PRO A 555 20.23 -13.39 -4.00
N THR A 556 20.77 -13.49 -5.21
CA THR A 556 21.79 -14.48 -5.57
C THR A 556 23.16 -14.02 -5.10
N VAL A 557 23.89 -14.86 -4.36
CA VAL A 557 25.29 -14.66 -4.01
C VAL A 557 26.17 -15.17 -5.15
N LYS A 558 27.00 -14.30 -5.73
CA LYS A 558 27.85 -14.62 -6.89
C LYS A 558 28.96 -15.61 -6.55
N ALA A 559 29.59 -15.41 -5.41
CA ALA A 559 30.68 -16.27 -4.93
C ALA A 559 31.08 -15.93 -3.49
N ARG A 560 31.85 -16.85 -2.89
CA ARG A 560 32.63 -16.58 -1.70
C ARG A 560 33.96 -15.93 -2.09
N LEU A 561 34.29 -14.80 -1.47
CA LEU A 561 35.59 -14.15 -1.65
C LEU A 561 36.66 -14.87 -0.83
N LYS A 562 37.86 -15.00 -1.40
CA LYS A 562 39.05 -15.55 -0.73
C LYS A 562 40.00 -14.44 -0.37
N ASN A 563 40.59 -14.51 0.82
CA ASN A 563 41.57 -13.52 1.31
C ASN A 563 42.71 -13.33 0.32
N GLY A 564 43.01 -12.07 -0.02
CA GLY A 564 44.09 -11.68 -0.95
C GLY A 564 43.82 -11.95 -2.44
N VAL A 565 42.77 -12.68 -2.80
CA VAL A 565 42.51 -13.09 -4.18
C VAL A 565 41.54 -12.13 -4.88
N PRO A 566 41.96 -11.42 -5.93
CA PRO A 566 41.08 -10.56 -6.69
C PRO A 566 40.08 -11.37 -7.53
N ARG A 567 38.83 -10.91 -7.56
CA ARG A 567 37.77 -11.46 -8.40
C ARG A 567 37.40 -10.49 -9.51
N HIS A 568 37.45 -10.96 -10.73
CA HIS A 568 37.14 -10.18 -11.93
C HIS A 568 35.67 -10.45 -12.35
N MET A 569 34.92 -9.37 -12.56
CA MET A 569 33.51 -9.33 -13.01
C MET A 569 33.52 -8.60 -14.37
N ASN A 570 33.99 -9.24 -15.41
CA ASN A 570 34.27 -8.60 -16.71
C ASN A 570 33.69 -9.36 -17.92
N LYS A 571 33.04 -10.51 -17.69
CA LYS A 571 32.45 -11.33 -18.77
C LYS A 571 31.21 -10.67 -19.34
N ARG A 572 30.99 -10.83 -20.64
CA ARG A 572 29.74 -10.45 -21.31
C ARG A 572 28.73 -11.58 -21.19
N THR A 573 27.44 -11.27 -21.40
CA THR A 573 26.35 -12.26 -21.42
C THR A 573 26.61 -13.38 -22.43
N SER A 574 27.12 -13.05 -23.61
CA SER A 574 27.44 -13.99 -24.68
C SER A 574 28.49 -15.04 -24.29
N GLU A 575 29.29 -14.80 -23.25
CA GLU A 575 30.30 -15.75 -22.77
C GLU A 575 29.74 -16.84 -21.85
N GLY A 576 28.46 -16.74 -21.47
CA GLY A 576 27.74 -17.77 -20.71
C GLY A 576 28.22 -17.99 -19.27
N ASP A 577 28.94 -17.03 -18.69
CA ASP A 577 29.46 -17.10 -17.32
C ASP A 577 28.81 -16.06 -16.38
N PRO A 578 27.58 -16.32 -15.87
CA PRO A 578 26.84 -15.36 -15.07
C PRO A 578 27.47 -15.03 -13.72
N VAL A 579 28.39 -15.87 -13.21
CA VAL A 579 29.07 -15.64 -11.91
C VAL A 579 30.28 -14.70 -12.02
N HIS A 580 30.74 -14.39 -13.25
CA HIS A 580 31.81 -13.41 -13.56
C HIS A 580 31.32 -12.28 -14.48
N THR A 581 30.00 -12.22 -14.75
CA THR A 581 29.42 -11.25 -15.67
C THR A 581 29.42 -9.83 -15.07
N ARG A 582 29.56 -8.84 -15.95
CA ARG A 582 29.45 -7.40 -15.66
C ARG A 582 28.18 -7.05 -14.90
N ILE A 583 28.21 -5.95 -14.16
CA ILE A 583 27.06 -5.45 -13.39
C ILE A 583 26.25 -4.43 -14.22
N GLY A 584 24.93 -4.59 -14.24
CA GLY A 584 24.01 -3.68 -14.94
C GLY A 584 23.65 -2.42 -14.14
N ASP A 585 22.76 -1.60 -14.71
CA ASP A 585 22.31 -0.35 -14.13
C ASP A 585 21.45 -0.55 -12.87
N LEU A 586 21.84 0.10 -11.78
CA LEU A 586 21.22 -0.01 -10.46
C LEU A 586 21.22 -1.44 -9.89
N GLN A 587 21.93 -2.37 -10.51
CA GLN A 587 22.08 -3.76 -10.07
C GLN A 587 22.98 -3.87 -8.85
N TYR A 588 22.72 -4.91 -8.04
CA TYR A 588 23.60 -5.36 -6.95
C TYR A 588 24.20 -6.71 -7.27
N HIS A 589 25.51 -6.87 -7.06
CA HIS A 589 26.19 -8.16 -6.99
C HIS A 589 26.58 -8.42 -5.54
N HIS A 590 26.15 -9.56 -5.00
CA HIS A 590 26.42 -9.97 -3.63
C HIS A 590 27.51 -11.04 -3.58
N PHE A 591 28.44 -10.90 -2.65
CA PHE A 591 29.47 -11.86 -2.31
C PHE A 591 29.42 -12.13 -0.82
N ASP A 592 29.92 -13.29 -0.39
CA ASP A 592 30.11 -13.60 1.02
C ASP A 592 31.57 -13.96 1.35
N PHE A 593 31.90 -13.92 2.62
CA PHE A 593 33.14 -14.43 3.19
C PHE A 593 32.94 -14.72 4.66
N GLU A 594 33.84 -15.53 5.24
CA GLU A 594 33.80 -15.94 6.65
C GLU A 594 34.89 -15.22 7.41
N VAL A 595 34.56 -14.69 8.58
CA VAL A 595 35.52 -14.26 9.61
C VAL A 595 35.41 -15.27 10.74
N SER A 596 36.49 -15.99 11.01
CA SER A 596 36.59 -17.00 12.07
C SER A 596 37.58 -16.58 13.14
N GLY A 597 37.43 -17.11 14.36
CA GLY A 597 38.30 -16.78 15.48
C GLY A 597 37.99 -15.42 16.12
N GLU A 598 38.97 -14.53 16.18
CA GLU A 598 38.84 -13.19 16.75
C GLU A 598 38.40 -12.14 15.73
N SER A 599 38.07 -10.93 16.23
CA SER A 599 37.79 -9.79 15.35
C SER A 599 39.02 -9.42 14.52
N THR A 600 38.84 -9.26 13.22
CA THR A 600 39.91 -8.97 12.28
C THR A 600 39.68 -7.66 11.52
N ASP A 601 40.74 -6.98 11.14
CA ASP A 601 40.68 -5.84 10.24
C ASP A 601 40.49 -6.35 8.80
N ALA A 602 39.50 -5.81 8.10
CA ALA A 602 39.19 -6.13 6.72
C ALA A 602 39.31 -4.90 5.84
N LEU A 603 39.92 -5.06 4.68
CA LEU A 603 39.94 -4.09 3.58
C LEU A 603 39.29 -4.71 2.36
N ILE A 604 38.22 -4.07 1.86
CA ILE A 604 37.56 -4.42 0.63
C ILE A 604 37.86 -3.35 -0.40
N GLU A 605 38.54 -3.74 -1.48
CA GLU A 605 38.95 -2.90 -2.58
C GLU A 605 38.10 -3.19 -3.80
N LEU A 606 37.57 -2.17 -4.47
CA LEU A 606 36.89 -2.25 -5.74
C LEU A 606 37.53 -1.32 -6.74
N LYS A 607 37.81 -1.83 -7.97
CA LYS A 607 38.24 -1.08 -9.11
C LYS A 607 37.31 -1.37 -10.28
N GLY A 608 36.45 -0.42 -10.61
CA GLY A 608 35.49 -0.51 -11.69
C GLY A 608 35.95 0.19 -12.96
N GLU A 609 35.24 -0.05 -14.03
CA GLU A 609 35.44 0.56 -15.35
C GLU A 609 35.22 2.08 -15.25
N LYS A 610 36.10 2.85 -15.94
CA LYS A 610 36.00 4.32 -15.95
C LYS A 610 34.69 4.78 -16.59
N GLY A 611 34.13 5.85 -16.03
CA GLY A 611 32.86 6.42 -16.50
C GLY A 611 31.61 5.87 -15.82
N PHE A 612 31.72 4.84 -14.98
CA PHE A 612 30.65 4.30 -14.18
C PHE A 612 30.85 4.54 -12.68
N ASP A 613 29.76 4.65 -11.94
CA ASP A 613 29.76 4.88 -10.50
C ASP A 613 29.38 3.62 -9.74
N PHE A 614 30.17 3.28 -8.72
CA PHE A 614 29.98 2.12 -7.87
C PHE A 614 29.80 2.51 -6.41
N ARG A 615 29.24 1.60 -5.62
CA ARG A 615 29.13 1.66 -4.16
C ARG A 615 29.48 0.30 -3.58
N LEU A 616 29.99 0.30 -2.34
CA LEU A 616 30.18 -0.91 -1.55
C LEU A 616 29.33 -0.85 -0.30
N TYR A 617 28.73 -1.96 0.04
CA TYR A 617 27.93 -2.15 1.25
C TYR A 617 28.37 -3.44 1.94
N LEU A 618 28.43 -3.45 3.26
CA LEU A 618 28.86 -4.58 4.06
C LEU A 618 27.86 -4.82 5.18
N LYS A 619 27.50 -6.08 5.39
CA LYS A 619 26.54 -6.49 6.40
C LYS A 619 26.82 -7.89 6.91
N LYS A 620 26.60 -8.10 8.21
CA LYS A 620 26.66 -9.39 8.86
C LYS A 620 25.41 -10.22 8.58
N GLY A 621 25.57 -11.52 8.31
CA GLY A 621 24.50 -12.53 8.25
C GLY A 621 23.55 -12.48 7.05
N ALA A 622 23.56 -11.43 6.22
CA ALA A 622 22.65 -11.30 5.09
C ALA A 622 23.19 -10.38 4.00
N PRO A 623 22.74 -10.50 2.74
CA PRO A 623 23.08 -9.58 1.66
C PRO A 623 22.92 -8.11 2.06
N ALA A 624 23.93 -7.31 1.78
CA ALA A 624 23.94 -5.89 2.11
C ALA A 624 23.25 -5.09 1.01
N PHE A 625 22.41 -4.15 1.43
CA PHE A 625 21.79 -3.14 0.58
C PHE A 625 22.03 -1.77 1.22
N ARG A 626 21.85 -0.72 0.46
CA ARG A 626 21.97 0.64 0.98
C ARG A 626 21.13 0.87 2.24
N SER A 627 19.92 0.28 2.29
CA SER A 627 18.96 0.46 3.40
C SER A 627 19.30 -0.32 4.66
N ASN A 628 20.16 -1.35 4.57
CA ASN A 628 20.42 -2.26 5.69
C ASN A 628 21.91 -2.46 5.99
N ALA A 629 22.81 -1.79 5.26
CA ALA A 629 24.26 -1.94 5.46
C ALA A 629 24.72 -1.43 6.84
N GLU A 630 25.66 -2.14 7.43
CA GLU A 630 26.36 -1.74 8.65
C GLU A 630 27.54 -0.84 8.34
N HIS A 631 28.23 -1.10 7.19
CA HIS A 631 29.32 -0.26 6.69
C HIS A 631 29.12 -0.01 5.19
N ALA A 632 29.56 1.17 4.70
CA ALA A 632 29.42 1.52 3.31
C ALA A 632 30.51 2.47 2.79
N ALA A 633 30.88 2.33 1.52
CA ALA A 633 31.70 3.28 0.78
C ALA A 633 30.87 3.90 -0.36
N MET A 634 30.34 5.11 -0.13
CA MET A 634 29.30 5.73 -0.94
C MET A 634 29.75 6.93 -1.80
N LYS A 635 30.97 7.42 -1.68
CA LYS A 635 31.48 8.54 -2.50
C LYS A 635 31.36 8.20 -3.99
N PRO A 636 30.96 9.14 -4.88
CA PRO A 636 30.98 8.91 -6.34
C PRO A 636 32.34 8.44 -6.86
N GLY A 637 32.34 7.70 -7.96
CA GLY A 637 33.54 7.23 -8.66
C GLY A 637 33.60 5.72 -8.86
N ASN A 638 34.57 5.28 -9.62
CA ASN A 638 34.74 3.88 -10.02
C ASN A 638 35.67 3.07 -9.09
N THR A 639 36.34 3.69 -8.13
CA THR A 639 37.21 3.02 -7.15
C THR A 639 36.67 3.17 -5.75
N LYS A 640 36.68 2.09 -4.95
CA LYS A 640 36.23 2.09 -3.56
C LYS A 640 37.18 1.33 -2.66
N ASN A 641 37.38 1.85 -1.46
CA ASN A 641 38.05 1.17 -0.37
C ASN A 641 37.14 1.23 0.86
N LEU A 642 36.78 0.08 1.42
CA LEU A 642 36.01 -0.06 2.63
C LEU A 642 36.87 -0.76 3.68
N LYS A 643 37.25 -0.04 4.73
CA LYS A 643 37.96 -0.57 5.89
C LYS A 643 37.02 -0.75 7.05
N SER A 644 37.06 -1.88 7.73
CA SER A 644 36.25 -2.13 8.92
C SER A 644 36.88 -3.23 9.77
N LYS A 645 36.68 -3.13 11.09
CA LYS A 645 36.98 -4.21 12.02
C LYS A 645 35.75 -5.10 12.14
N LEU A 646 35.89 -6.38 11.80
CA LEU A 646 34.79 -7.33 11.69
C LEU A 646 34.86 -8.37 12.81
N THR A 647 33.71 -8.66 13.40
CA THR A 647 33.56 -9.77 14.37
C THR A 647 33.40 -11.10 13.66
N PRO A 648 33.71 -12.23 14.34
CA PRO A 648 33.47 -13.56 13.78
C PRO A 648 32.02 -13.73 13.34
N ASP A 649 31.81 -14.05 12.07
CA ASP A 649 30.55 -14.43 11.44
C ASP A 649 30.70 -14.54 9.91
N ARG A 650 29.61 -14.93 9.25
CA ARG A 650 29.45 -14.82 7.80
C ARG A 650 29.07 -13.38 7.43
N TRP A 651 29.93 -12.73 6.67
CA TRP A 651 29.74 -11.36 6.18
C TRP A 651 29.38 -11.35 4.70
N PHE A 652 28.59 -10.38 4.33
CA PHE A 652 28.18 -10.13 2.93
C PHE A 652 28.66 -8.77 2.49
N VAL A 653 29.38 -8.75 1.37
CA VAL A 653 29.73 -7.50 0.67
C VAL A 653 28.95 -7.42 -0.63
N SER A 654 28.38 -6.25 -0.88
CA SER A 654 27.60 -6.00 -2.08
C SER A 654 28.16 -4.82 -2.86
N VAL A 655 28.26 -5.02 -4.17
CA VAL A 655 28.62 -3.98 -5.14
C VAL A 655 27.33 -3.49 -5.79
N GLU A 656 27.08 -2.19 -5.77
CA GLU A 656 26.02 -1.52 -6.53
C GLU A 656 26.67 -0.69 -7.65
N CYS A 657 26.16 -0.81 -8.88
CA CYS A 657 26.41 0.17 -9.93
C CYS A 657 25.29 1.22 -9.89
N THR A 658 25.61 2.46 -9.54
CA THR A 658 24.60 3.54 -9.44
C THR A 658 24.40 4.30 -10.74
N THR A 659 25.19 4.01 -11.77
CA THR A 659 24.96 4.55 -13.13
C THR A 659 23.70 3.93 -13.72
N THR A 660 22.88 4.74 -14.37
CA THR A 660 21.65 4.29 -15.04
C THR A 660 21.40 5.08 -16.32
N VAL A 661 20.50 4.57 -17.14
CA VAL A 661 20.02 5.21 -18.36
C VAL A 661 18.94 6.25 -18.05
N LYS A 662 18.73 7.18 -18.96
CA LYS A 662 17.54 8.03 -18.99
C LYS A 662 16.51 7.38 -19.90
N ALA A 663 15.38 6.95 -19.33
CA ALA A 663 14.26 6.35 -20.05
C ALA A 663 13.20 7.41 -20.34
N THR A 664 12.75 7.52 -21.59
CA THR A 664 11.70 8.46 -22.01
C THR A 664 10.64 7.70 -22.79
N LEU A 665 9.38 7.81 -22.37
CA LEU A 665 8.26 7.17 -23.06
C LEU A 665 8.04 7.80 -24.45
N ASP A 666 8.10 7.00 -25.49
CA ASP A 666 7.58 7.36 -26.80
C ASP A 666 6.06 7.16 -26.84
N GLY A 667 5.34 8.23 -26.61
CA GLY A 667 3.87 8.22 -26.53
C GLY A 667 3.19 7.77 -27.83
N CYS A 668 3.82 7.93 -29.01
CA CYS A 668 3.28 7.50 -30.29
C CYS A 668 3.47 6.00 -30.50
N ARG A 669 4.65 5.47 -30.20
CA ARG A 669 5.01 4.07 -30.46
C ARG A 669 4.74 3.14 -29.27
N GLY A 670 4.55 3.67 -28.06
CA GLY A 670 4.15 2.93 -26.87
C GLY A 670 5.25 2.10 -26.22
N PHE A 671 6.49 2.58 -26.22
CA PHE A 671 7.62 1.99 -25.52
C PHE A 671 8.63 3.08 -25.08
N PHE A 672 9.60 2.70 -24.25
CA PHE A 672 10.63 3.63 -23.75
C PHE A 672 11.86 3.62 -24.64
N ASN A 673 12.38 4.81 -24.93
CA ASN A 673 13.70 5.01 -25.53
C ASN A 673 14.70 5.31 -24.42
N TYR A 674 15.92 4.74 -24.55
CA TYR A 674 17.01 4.97 -23.62
C TYR A 674 18.02 5.96 -24.21
N SER A 675 18.55 6.82 -23.33
CA SER A 675 19.59 7.79 -23.66
C SER A 675 20.56 7.98 -22.49
N GLY A 676 21.60 8.81 -22.67
CA GLY A 676 22.63 9.03 -21.68
C GLY A 676 23.70 7.93 -21.70
N LYS A 677 24.06 7.37 -20.56
CA LYS A 677 25.10 6.32 -20.45
C LYS A 677 24.53 4.93 -20.80
N THR A 678 24.09 4.75 -22.04
CA THR A 678 23.43 3.51 -22.51
C THR A 678 24.33 2.28 -22.48
N ALA A 679 25.66 2.45 -22.53
CA ALA A 679 26.62 1.34 -22.41
C ALA A 679 26.42 0.50 -21.12
N ILE A 680 25.79 1.07 -20.05
CA ILE A 680 25.51 0.34 -18.83
C ILE A 680 24.47 -0.78 -19.01
N LEU A 681 23.65 -0.75 -20.05
CA LEU A 681 22.70 -1.82 -20.36
C LEU A 681 23.42 -3.15 -20.61
N ASN A 682 24.60 -3.10 -21.21
CA ASN A 682 25.50 -4.25 -21.46
C ASN A 682 26.49 -4.48 -20.30
N GLY A 683 26.31 -3.76 -19.19
CA GLY A 683 27.04 -3.89 -17.94
C GLY A 683 28.41 -3.21 -17.91
N ALA A 684 28.83 -2.85 -16.70
CA ALA A 684 30.13 -2.31 -16.36
C ALA A 684 31.02 -3.39 -15.73
N ALA A 685 32.29 -3.46 -16.19
CA ALA A 685 33.27 -4.37 -15.62
C ALA A 685 33.83 -3.83 -14.30
N TYR A 686 34.20 -4.72 -13.40
CA TYR A 686 34.90 -4.37 -12.16
C TYR A 686 35.71 -5.55 -11.60
N GLN A 687 36.61 -5.23 -10.68
CA GLN A 687 37.35 -6.18 -9.86
C GLN A 687 37.07 -5.87 -8.39
N ILE A 688 36.90 -6.91 -7.59
CA ILE A 688 36.77 -6.81 -6.13
C ILE A 688 37.79 -7.70 -5.45
N LYS A 689 38.42 -7.20 -4.36
CA LYS A 689 39.40 -7.93 -3.56
C LYS A 689 39.11 -7.71 -2.08
N LEU A 690 39.12 -8.79 -1.34
CA LEU A 690 39.07 -8.80 0.12
C LEU A 690 40.49 -9.07 0.64
N THR A 691 40.93 -8.28 1.64
CA THR A 691 42.14 -8.54 2.43
C THR A 691 41.76 -8.48 3.89
N THR A 692 41.98 -9.55 4.62
CA THR A 692 41.80 -9.63 6.07
C THR A 692 43.16 -9.75 6.74
N GLY A 693 43.35 -9.08 7.88
CA GLY A 693 44.52 -9.30 8.74
C GLY A 693 44.51 -10.78 9.21
N ASN A 694 45.69 -11.35 9.36
CA ASN A 694 45.88 -12.69 9.93
C ASN A 694 45.48 -12.73 11.40
#